data_5fa68d1bc0f0145709b6a17a6a24bcfb
#
_entry.id   5fa68d1bc0f0145709b6a17a6a24bcfb
#
_cell.length_a   1.000
_cell.length_b   1.000
_cell.length_c   1.000
_cell.angle_alpha   90.00
_cell.angle_beta   90.00
_cell.angle_gamma   90.00
#
_symmetry.space_group_name_H-M   'P 1'
#
loop_
_entity.id
_entity.type
_entity.pdbx_description
1 polymer ?
#
loop_
_entity_poly.entity_id
_entity_poly.type
_entity_poly.pdbx_seq_one_letter_code
_entity_poly.pdbx_strand_id
1 'polypeptide(L)'
;MSEGYDAYRRVREEVLRMQAPRDGGGRDAAPSQYWADELEHIDYLIDASPLVIRKLRHHAFHITGVRPYDYRGAGEQRAYFERRLHALTALAGGSDLLLGDHDTLGGFGFEIDGRRHNVDTLKFFEVLVGMHRAGVLEPFRRGDRRRMVVEIGAGWGGFAFQFKTLFPKTTYVIVDFPELFLFSATYLMTVFPGAAVRFWTDGAATFDRWQDVDFIFIPNQHADVLRHARPDLLINLVSFQEMTATQVETYAGLAAAAGCPALYSLNRDRSPHNDEIDSVSAILSRHYDLHEVPLLGSGYLKATKKDSAVSVEEARRAGRFDEAGYRHLAGTLKHGTTHVSSGRRTEPAPLVGIGMTLHNRAQYLPDAIDSLLAQSYGHFELVMVDDGSTDGTEAIARAYEQRDPRVRYVRFPERRGMVAAWRGAFEEATAHGARYFAWASDHDQWHPHWLETLVGTLQEYPDVVMAYPLTQRIDPDGTPLAKPARQFETFGITDRDARWRLFNRSDAVAAGDMVYGLMEASAVRDAGVFRDVLCPDRLLLAELTLRGQIRQVPEVLWFRRQFATGSVERQRSTLFPPGTRPLSSFTAPWFMHARSLWETYGRQSNPALPLSSGIATRMIASYAGAYAWRHYAKSSVQRGVLSVLGWPRWTYKRVKRGVLLGVYGVLVAARHLGITPLVEKVCERLTGRPRPWHPHA
;
A
#
# COMPACT_ATOMS: atom_id res chain seq x y z
N MET A 1 26.74 -26.02 -28.87
CA MET A 1 26.09 -24.79 -28.40
C MET A 1 26.89 -24.30 -27.20
N SER A 2 26.91 -23.01 -26.87
CA SER A 2 27.66 -22.54 -25.70
C SER A 2 26.90 -22.87 -24.42
N GLU A 3 27.59 -23.15 -23.33
CA GLU A 3 27.00 -23.44 -22.01
C GLU A 3 25.97 -22.38 -21.58
N GLY A 4 26.21 -21.10 -21.89
CA GLY A 4 25.28 -20.02 -21.61
C GLY A 4 23.96 -20.10 -22.40
N TYR A 5 23.95 -20.65 -23.60
CA TYR A 5 22.71 -20.80 -24.38
C TYR A 5 21.88 -22.00 -23.87
N ASP A 6 22.50 -23.02 -23.35
CA ASP A 6 21.81 -24.18 -22.77
C ASP A 6 21.15 -23.77 -21.43
N ALA A 7 21.84 -22.95 -20.61
CA ALA A 7 21.28 -22.34 -19.42
C ALA A 7 20.05 -21.44 -19.78
N TYR A 8 20.20 -20.58 -20.79
CA TYR A 8 19.12 -19.72 -21.26
C TYR A 8 17.87 -20.52 -21.70
N ARG A 9 18.04 -21.60 -22.44
CA ARG A 9 16.90 -22.41 -22.87
C ARG A 9 16.11 -23.00 -21.70
N ARG A 10 16.81 -23.52 -20.69
CA ARG A 10 16.17 -24.00 -19.46
C ARG A 10 15.42 -22.89 -18.73
N VAL A 11 16.06 -21.72 -18.58
CA VAL A 11 15.42 -20.56 -17.94
C VAL A 11 14.19 -20.08 -18.73
N ARG A 12 14.29 -20.04 -20.06
CA ARG A 12 13.17 -19.65 -20.93
C ARG A 12 11.94 -20.55 -20.74
N GLU A 13 12.13 -21.86 -20.66
CA GLU A 13 11.04 -22.81 -20.40
C GLU A 13 10.34 -22.51 -19.06
N GLU A 14 11.10 -22.20 -18.02
CA GLU A 14 10.56 -21.84 -16.71
C GLU A 14 9.85 -20.47 -16.73
N VAL A 15 10.41 -19.47 -17.41
CA VAL A 15 9.78 -18.15 -17.57
C VAL A 15 8.43 -18.28 -18.26
N LEU A 16 8.36 -19.03 -19.38
CA LEU A 16 7.10 -19.29 -20.08
C LEU A 16 6.07 -20.01 -19.18
N ARG A 17 6.54 -20.98 -18.36
CA ARG A 17 5.67 -21.65 -17.39
C ARG A 17 5.09 -20.69 -16.35
N MET A 18 5.88 -19.72 -15.89
CA MET A 18 5.48 -18.74 -14.88
C MET A 18 4.57 -17.64 -15.44
N GLN A 19 4.69 -17.32 -16.74
CA GLN A 19 3.85 -16.35 -17.43
C GLN A 19 2.50 -16.92 -17.86
N ALA A 20 2.32 -18.26 -17.88
CA ALA A 20 1.06 -18.88 -18.26
C ALA A 20 -0.07 -18.38 -17.33
N PRO A 21 -1.23 -17.94 -17.88
CA PRO A 21 -2.34 -17.46 -17.08
C PRO A 21 -2.78 -18.55 -16.10
N ARG A 22 -2.59 -18.31 -14.81
CA ARG A 22 -3.20 -19.06 -13.73
C ARG A 22 -4.21 -18.12 -13.07
N ASP A 23 -5.43 -18.57 -12.91
CA ASP A 23 -6.47 -17.86 -12.18
C ASP A 23 -5.94 -17.58 -10.75
N GLY A 24 -5.64 -16.32 -10.42
CA GLY A 24 -5.27 -15.92 -9.07
C GLY A 24 -4.04 -15.04 -8.85
N GLY A 25 -3.37 -14.52 -9.86
CA GLY A 25 -2.30 -13.52 -9.66
C GLY A 25 -2.85 -12.22 -9.09
N GLY A 26 -2.44 -11.84 -7.86
CA GLY A 26 -2.88 -10.62 -7.19
C GLY A 26 -2.47 -9.36 -7.99
N ARG A 27 -3.30 -8.32 -7.98
CA ARG A 27 -3.04 -7.03 -8.65
C ARG A 27 -1.79 -6.29 -8.14
N ASP A 28 -1.28 -6.65 -6.96
CA ASP A 28 -0.04 -6.07 -6.40
C ASP A 28 1.23 -6.56 -7.10
N ALA A 29 1.10 -7.59 -7.93
CA ALA A 29 2.17 -8.11 -8.78
C ALA A 29 2.32 -7.33 -10.11
N ALA A 30 1.37 -6.45 -10.44
CA ALA A 30 1.47 -5.64 -11.65
C ALA A 30 2.68 -4.71 -11.56
N PRO A 31 3.46 -4.57 -12.65
CA PRO A 31 4.57 -3.64 -12.66
C PRO A 31 4.08 -2.21 -12.42
N SER A 32 4.92 -1.37 -11.77
CA SER A 32 4.73 0.08 -11.79
C SER A 32 4.74 0.55 -13.26
N GLN A 33 4.20 1.76 -13.54
CA GLN A 33 4.21 2.29 -14.91
C GLN A 33 5.62 2.31 -15.51
N TYR A 34 6.62 2.65 -14.69
CA TYR A 34 8.02 2.62 -15.09
C TYR A 34 8.47 1.22 -15.57
N TRP A 35 8.15 0.16 -14.80
CA TRP A 35 8.54 -1.19 -15.16
C TRP A 35 7.71 -1.79 -16.29
N ALA A 36 6.45 -1.40 -16.46
CA ALA A 36 5.64 -1.81 -17.60
C ALA A 36 6.31 -1.39 -18.92
N ASP A 37 6.78 -0.15 -19.00
CA ASP A 37 7.49 0.38 -20.18
C ASP A 37 8.86 -0.30 -20.40
N GLU A 38 9.63 -0.57 -19.33
CA GLU A 38 10.95 -1.21 -19.46
C GLU A 38 10.86 -2.70 -19.84
N LEU A 39 9.82 -3.43 -19.38
CA LEU A 39 9.62 -4.85 -19.74
C LEU A 39 9.34 -5.01 -21.24
N GLU A 40 8.58 -4.10 -21.88
CA GLU A 40 8.37 -4.12 -23.33
C GLU A 40 9.69 -4.04 -24.12
N HIS A 41 10.69 -3.33 -23.59
CA HIS A 41 11.99 -3.17 -24.23
C HIS A 41 12.85 -4.45 -24.21
N ILE A 42 12.52 -5.44 -23.40
CA ILE A 42 13.29 -6.69 -23.27
C ILE A 42 12.54 -7.95 -23.77
N ASP A 43 11.29 -7.79 -24.25
CA ASP A 43 10.47 -8.91 -24.75
C ASP A 43 11.16 -9.76 -25.81
N TYR A 44 12.00 -9.15 -26.66
CA TYR A 44 12.75 -9.90 -27.68
C TYR A 44 13.71 -10.96 -27.11
N LEU A 45 14.03 -10.87 -25.80
CA LEU A 45 14.91 -11.86 -25.15
C LEU A 45 14.24 -13.20 -24.95
N ILE A 46 12.91 -13.29 -25.04
CA ILE A 46 12.20 -14.57 -24.92
C ILE A 46 12.55 -15.51 -26.07
N ASP A 47 12.88 -14.97 -27.24
CA ASP A 47 13.26 -15.74 -28.43
C ASP A 47 14.68 -15.37 -28.92
N ALA A 48 15.58 -15.06 -27.99
CA ALA A 48 16.91 -14.61 -28.30
C ALA A 48 17.78 -15.69 -28.96
N SER A 49 18.52 -15.27 -29.99
CA SER A 49 19.49 -16.16 -30.66
C SER A 49 20.73 -16.43 -29.81
N PRO A 50 21.51 -17.51 -30.08
CA PRO A 50 22.76 -17.75 -29.37
C PRO A 50 23.76 -16.59 -29.43
N LEU A 51 23.71 -15.75 -30.47
CA LEU A 51 24.58 -14.56 -30.61
C LEU A 51 24.22 -13.49 -29.62
N VAL A 52 22.92 -13.29 -29.37
CA VAL A 52 22.41 -12.35 -28.36
C VAL A 52 22.81 -12.84 -26.97
N ILE A 53 22.55 -14.11 -26.67
CA ILE A 53 22.85 -14.68 -25.34
C ILE A 53 24.35 -14.64 -25.04
N ARG A 54 25.22 -14.88 -26.00
CA ARG A 54 26.67 -14.74 -25.79
C ARG A 54 27.10 -13.38 -25.28
N LYS A 55 26.26 -12.34 -25.50
CA LYS A 55 26.46 -10.97 -25.05
C LYS A 55 25.32 -10.45 -24.18
N LEU A 56 24.66 -11.32 -23.45
CA LEU A 56 23.49 -10.99 -22.63
C LEU A 56 23.75 -9.80 -21.68
N ARG A 57 24.96 -9.71 -21.11
CA ARG A 57 25.38 -8.59 -20.26
C ARG A 57 25.35 -7.23 -20.97
N HIS A 58 25.50 -7.18 -22.29
CA HIS A 58 25.35 -5.94 -23.05
C HIS A 58 23.91 -5.47 -23.18
N HIS A 59 22.95 -6.41 -23.06
CA HIS A 59 21.52 -6.11 -23.10
C HIS A 59 20.97 -5.69 -21.73
N ALA A 60 21.73 -5.89 -20.64
CA ALA A 60 21.34 -5.45 -19.31
C ALA A 60 21.23 -3.91 -19.16
N PHE A 61 21.64 -3.13 -20.19
CA PHE A 61 21.52 -1.68 -20.14
C PHE A 61 20.06 -1.19 -20.02
N HIS A 62 19.10 -1.96 -20.48
CA HIS A 62 17.68 -1.66 -20.32
C HIS A 62 17.28 -1.63 -18.84
N ILE A 63 17.92 -2.44 -18.01
CA ILE A 63 17.68 -2.54 -16.56
C ILE A 63 18.57 -1.53 -15.81
N THR A 64 19.88 -1.47 -16.16
CA THR A 64 20.89 -0.76 -15.35
C THR A 64 21.25 0.63 -15.90
N GLY A 65 20.91 0.92 -17.15
CA GLY A 65 21.36 2.10 -17.87
C GLY A 65 22.86 2.08 -18.24
N VAL A 66 23.61 1.00 -17.93
CA VAL A 66 25.07 0.89 -18.12
C VAL A 66 25.39 0.25 -19.45
N ARG A 67 26.20 0.92 -20.29
CA ARG A 67 26.52 0.48 -21.64
C ARG A 67 27.99 0.13 -21.82
N PRO A 68 28.34 -0.96 -22.52
CA PRO A 68 29.73 -1.39 -22.71
C PRO A 68 30.62 -0.36 -23.37
N TYR A 69 30.10 0.44 -24.29
CA TYR A 69 30.91 1.44 -25.01
C TYR A 69 31.26 2.65 -24.15
N ASP A 70 30.60 2.89 -23.02
CA ASP A 70 30.93 3.97 -22.10
C ASP A 70 32.31 3.77 -21.46
N TYR A 71 32.87 2.54 -21.54
CA TYR A 71 34.19 2.18 -21.02
C TYR A 71 35.31 2.22 -22.09
N ARG A 72 35.00 2.72 -23.27
CA ARG A 72 36.01 2.89 -24.37
C ARG A 72 36.65 4.26 -24.32
N GLY A 73 37.85 4.36 -23.78
CA GLY A 73 38.72 5.55 -23.96
C GLY A 73 38.54 6.74 -23.03
N ALA A 74 37.81 6.60 -21.93
CA ALA A 74 37.52 7.69 -20.98
C ALA A 74 38.56 7.74 -19.83
N GLY A 75 39.72 8.37 -20.02
CA GLY A 75 40.77 8.43 -19.00
C GLY A 75 40.35 9.07 -17.67
N GLU A 76 39.54 10.14 -17.70
CA GLU A 76 39.02 10.78 -16.47
C GLU A 76 38.07 9.87 -15.68
N GLN A 77 37.20 9.16 -16.37
CA GLN A 77 36.28 8.24 -15.77
C GLN A 77 37.01 7.03 -15.14
N ARG A 78 38.03 6.50 -15.82
CA ARG A 78 38.87 5.43 -15.27
C ARG A 78 39.58 5.91 -14.01
N ALA A 79 40.20 7.07 -14.00
CA ALA A 79 40.85 7.63 -12.80
C ALA A 79 39.87 7.88 -11.63
N TYR A 80 38.62 8.22 -11.95
CA TYR A 80 37.57 8.28 -10.93
C TYR A 80 37.28 6.93 -10.29
N PHE A 81 37.16 5.85 -11.10
CA PHE A 81 36.97 4.49 -10.63
C PHE A 81 38.12 4.04 -9.74
N GLU A 82 39.37 4.28 -10.16
CA GLU A 82 40.58 3.92 -9.40
C GLU A 82 40.56 4.58 -8.00
N ARG A 83 40.34 5.91 -7.94
CA ARG A 83 40.27 6.62 -6.64
C ARG A 83 39.18 6.07 -5.74
N ARG A 84 37.99 5.77 -6.32
CA ARG A 84 36.85 5.29 -5.54
C ARG A 84 37.07 3.87 -5.02
N LEU A 85 37.60 2.98 -5.85
CA LEU A 85 37.96 1.62 -5.44
C LEU A 85 38.99 1.64 -4.30
N HIS A 86 40.05 2.46 -4.42
CA HIS A 86 41.05 2.59 -3.37
C HIS A 86 40.44 3.13 -2.05
N ALA A 87 39.58 4.13 -2.13
CA ALA A 87 38.92 4.68 -0.96
C ALA A 87 37.97 3.67 -0.27
N LEU A 88 37.20 2.91 -1.06
CA LEU A 88 36.34 1.84 -0.55
C LEU A 88 37.15 0.68 0.05
N THR A 89 38.27 0.29 -0.56
CA THR A 89 39.20 -0.73 -0.06
C THR A 89 39.78 -0.31 1.30
N ALA A 90 40.15 0.97 1.43
CA ALA A 90 40.60 1.52 2.72
C ALA A 90 39.51 1.45 3.80
N LEU A 91 38.25 1.79 3.45
CA LEU A 91 37.10 1.69 4.36
C LEU A 91 36.78 0.25 4.76
N ALA A 92 37.04 -0.73 3.86
CA ALA A 92 36.84 -2.14 4.12
C ALA A 92 37.94 -2.77 4.96
N GLY A 93 39.08 -2.09 5.14
CA GLY A 93 40.27 -2.63 5.77
C GLY A 93 41.03 -3.63 4.92
N GLY A 94 40.74 -3.71 3.61
CA GLY A 94 41.38 -4.61 2.65
C GLY A 94 40.53 -4.88 1.40
N SER A 95 41.05 -5.71 0.49
CA SER A 95 40.44 -6.02 -0.80
C SER A 95 39.65 -7.33 -0.83
N ASP A 96 39.43 -7.98 0.30
CA ASP A 96 38.81 -9.32 0.40
C ASP A 96 37.37 -9.35 -0.13
N LEU A 97 36.67 -8.21 -0.08
CA LEU A 97 35.31 -8.05 -0.60
C LEU A 97 35.26 -7.58 -2.05
N LEU A 98 36.40 -7.23 -2.65
CA LEU A 98 36.47 -6.67 -3.99
C LEU A 98 36.49 -7.78 -5.05
N LEU A 99 35.44 -7.86 -5.85
CA LEU A 99 35.33 -8.73 -7.02
C LEU A 99 35.17 -7.87 -8.27
N GLY A 100 35.78 -8.33 -9.36
CA GLY A 100 35.61 -7.73 -10.69
C GLY A 100 34.37 -8.25 -11.41
N ASP A 101 34.11 -7.69 -12.58
CA ASP A 101 33.11 -8.22 -13.52
C ASP A 101 33.63 -9.51 -14.17
N HIS A 102 32.76 -10.50 -14.28
CA HIS A 102 33.10 -11.78 -14.88
C HIS A 102 32.95 -11.75 -16.41
N ASP A 103 33.79 -12.44 -17.16
CA ASP A 103 33.77 -12.45 -18.63
C ASP A 103 32.54 -13.11 -19.24
N THR A 104 31.87 -13.92 -18.47
CA THR A 104 30.71 -14.72 -18.90
C THR A 104 29.61 -13.81 -19.48
N LEU A 105 29.07 -14.23 -20.62
CA LEU A 105 27.98 -13.57 -21.35
C LEU A 105 28.27 -12.12 -21.72
N GLY A 106 29.55 -11.78 -21.90
CA GLY A 106 30.01 -10.47 -22.38
C GLY A 106 30.25 -9.45 -21.29
N GLY A 107 31.01 -9.78 -20.26
CA GLY A 107 31.48 -8.84 -19.24
C GLY A 107 32.27 -7.68 -19.82
N PHE A 108 32.20 -6.50 -19.19
CA PHE A 108 32.81 -5.26 -19.65
C PHE A 108 33.17 -4.32 -18.49
N GLY A 109 34.08 -3.38 -18.75
CA GLY A 109 34.51 -2.39 -17.74
C GLY A 109 35.94 -1.90 -17.98
N PHE A 110 36.45 -1.13 -17.04
CA PHE A 110 37.84 -0.70 -17.00
C PHE A 110 38.70 -1.79 -16.31
N GLU A 111 39.86 -2.13 -16.88
CA GLU A 111 40.86 -2.97 -16.21
C GLU A 111 41.62 -2.11 -15.17
N ILE A 112 41.42 -2.40 -13.88
CA ILE A 112 42.07 -1.75 -12.75
C ILE A 112 42.60 -2.82 -11.80
N ASP A 113 43.88 -2.78 -11.48
CA ASP A 113 44.58 -3.74 -10.59
C ASP A 113 44.32 -5.22 -10.97
N GLY A 114 44.30 -5.49 -12.28
CA GLY A 114 44.11 -6.86 -12.82
C GLY A 114 42.67 -7.37 -12.72
N ARG A 115 41.70 -6.51 -12.43
CA ARG A 115 40.27 -6.85 -12.37
C ARG A 115 39.47 -5.87 -13.21
N ARG A 116 38.37 -6.35 -13.78
CA ARG A 116 37.48 -5.53 -14.58
C ARG A 116 36.39 -4.90 -13.71
N HIS A 117 36.22 -3.58 -13.82
CA HIS A 117 35.24 -2.82 -13.06
C HIS A 117 34.36 -1.96 -13.93
N ASN A 118 33.06 -2.01 -13.70
CA ASN A 118 32.04 -1.12 -14.26
C ASN A 118 31.22 -0.48 -13.13
N VAL A 119 30.21 0.34 -13.45
CA VAL A 119 29.36 1.03 -12.46
C VAL A 119 28.67 0.03 -11.52
N ASP A 120 28.21 -1.11 -12.07
CA ASP A 120 27.53 -2.10 -11.24
C ASP A 120 28.50 -2.75 -10.24
N THR A 121 29.68 -3.19 -10.70
CA THR A 121 30.68 -3.80 -9.79
C THR A 121 31.19 -2.82 -8.75
N LEU A 122 31.30 -1.54 -9.08
CA LEU A 122 31.66 -0.47 -8.13
C LEU A 122 30.56 -0.30 -7.07
N LYS A 123 29.29 -0.25 -7.52
CA LYS A 123 28.11 -0.20 -6.64
C LYS A 123 28.05 -1.42 -5.71
N PHE A 124 28.24 -2.63 -6.26
CA PHE A 124 28.20 -3.85 -5.48
C PHE A 124 29.30 -3.91 -4.43
N PHE A 125 30.51 -3.48 -4.79
CA PHE A 125 31.61 -3.37 -3.81
C PHE A 125 31.27 -2.37 -2.70
N GLU A 126 30.72 -1.20 -3.03
CA GLU A 126 30.28 -0.20 -2.07
C GLU A 126 29.22 -0.79 -1.10
N VAL A 127 28.25 -1.56 -1.63
CA VAL A 127 27.24 -2.27 -0.82
C VAL A 127 27.89 -3.28 0.12
N LEU A 128 28.81 -4.09 -0.36
CA LEU A 128 29.54 -5.08 0.45
C LEU A 128 30.35 -4.39 1.57
N VAL A 129 31.02 -3.26 1.28
CA VAL A 129 31.70 -2.45 2.28
C VAL A 129 30.72 -1.90 3.32
N GLY A 130 29.55 -1.42 2.88
CA GLY A 130 28.49 -0.97 3.77
C GLY A 130 27.95 -2.07 4.67
N MET A 131 27.65 -3.25 4.10
CA MET A 131 27.22 -4.41 4.86
C MET A 131 28.29 -4.88 5.87
N HIS A 132 29.57 -4.81 5.49
CA HIS A 132 30.69 -5.14 6.40
C HIS A 132 30.72 -4.17 7.58
N ARG A 133 30.67 -2.87 7.32
CA ARG A 133 30.69 -1.83 8.38
C ARG A 133 29.48 -1.88 9.30
N ALA A 134 28.33 -2.31 8.77
CA ALA A 134 27.11 -2.51 9.56
C ALA A 134 27.09 -3.86 10.32
N GLY A 135 28.10 -4.71 10.18
CA GLY A 135 28.13 -6.03 10.80
C GLY A 135 27.22 -7.08 10.16
N VAL A 136 26.54 -6.73 9.08
CA VAL A 136 25.57 -7.61 8.38
C VAL A 136 26.22 -8.86 7.80
N LEU A 137 27.51 -8.78 7.41
CA LEU A 137 28.26 -9.91 6.83
C LEU A 137 28.84 -10.88 7.87
N GLU A 138 28.87 -10.52 9.14
CA GLU A 138 29.51 -11.36 10.18
C GLU A 138 28.89 -12.77 10.31
N PRO A 139 27.56 -12.94 10.27
CA PRO A 139 26.96 -14.28 10.26
C PRO A 139 27.42 -15.14 9.09
N PHE A 140 27.59 -14.55 7.91
CA PHE A 140 27.99 -15.27 6.68
C PHE A 140 29.48 -15.66 6.69
N ARG A 141 30.34 -14.83 7.29
CA ARG A 141 31.78 -15.10 7.45
C ARG A 141 32.09 -16.27 8.39
N ARG A 142 31.23 -16.49 9.39
CA ARG A 142 31.40 -17.62 10.33
C ARG A 142 31.35 -18.96 9.62
N GLY A 143 30.55 -19.09 8.56
CA GLY A 143 30.44 -20.32 7.76
C GLY A 143 30.00 -21.57 8.54
N ASP A 144 29.42 -21.38 9.72
CA ASP A 144 28.98 -22.42 10.67
C ASP A 144 27.78 -23.22 10.14
N ARG A 145 26.90 -22.59 9.40
CA ARG A 145 25.73 -23.19 8.75
C ARG A 145 25.44 -22.54 7.40
N ARG A 146 24.61 -23.20 6.58
CA ARG A 146 24.07 -22.56 5.39
C ARG A 146 23.04 -21.50 5.78
N ARG A 147 23.09 -20.35 5.14
CA ARG A 147 22.20 -19.20 5.41
C ARG A 147 21.38 -18.84 4.18
N MET A 148 20.23 -18.26 4.42
CA MET A 148 19.35 -17.82 3.34
C MET A 148 19.39 -16.30 3.19
N VAL A 149 19.62 -15.83 1.97
CA VAL A 149 19.52 -14.43 1.57
C VAL A 149 18.36 -14.27 0.61
N VAL A 150 17.54 -13.25 0.80
CA VAL A 150 16.48 -12.86 -0.15
C VAL A 150 16.82 -11.52 -0.74
N GLU A 151 16.95 -11.43 -2.05
CA GLU A 151 17.08 -10.17 -2.79
C GLU A 151 15.80 -9.90 -3.59
N ILE A 152 15.24 -8.71 -3.39
CA ILE A 152 14.08 -8.22 -4.14
C ILE A 152 14.58 -7.32 -5.26
N GLY A 153 14.28 -7.67 -6.53
CA GLY A 153 14.71 -6.89 -7.68
C GLY A 153 16.20 -7.01 -7.98
N ALA A 154 16.68 -8.24 -8.20
CA ALA A 154 18.10 -8.55 -8.45
C ALA A 154 18.57 -8.11 -9.86
N GLY A 155 17.66 -7.76 -10.76
CA GLY A 155 17.95 -7.35 -12.13
C GLY A 155 18.69 -8.42 -12.91
N TRP A 156 19.96 -8.16 -13.31
CA TRP A 156 20.74 -9.16 -14.05
C TRP A 156 21.50 -10.19 -13.19
N GLY A 157 21.35 -10.15 -11.85
CA GLY A 157 21.93 -11.11 -10.93
C GLY A 157 23.40 -10.85 -10.55
N GLY A 158 23.92 -9.66 -10.82
CA GLY A 158 25.34 -9.35 -10.59
C GLY A 158 25.71 -9.29 -9.11
N PHE A 159 24.84 -8.76 -8.25
CA PHE A 159 25.10 -8.75 -6.82
C PHE A 159 25.02 -10.16 -6.23
N ALA A 160 24.03 -10.95 -6.67
CA ALA A 160 23.91 -12.36 -6.27
C ALA A 160 25.15 -13.18 -6.63
N PHE A 161 25.75 -12.93 -7.82
CA PHE A 161 27.03 -13.53 -8.22
C PHE A 161 28.15 -13.18 -7.23
N GLN A 162 28.33 -11.90 -6.91
CA GLN A 162 29.40 -11.46 -5.99
C GLN A 162 29.19 -12.00 -4.58
N PHE A 163 27.97 -11.91 -4.07
CA PHE A 163 27.64 -12.40 -2.73
C PHE A 163 27.86 -13.92 -2.61
N LYS A 164 27.38 -14.69 -3.60
CA LYS A 164 27.55 -16.16 -3.62
C LYS A 164 29.01 -16.60 -3.76
N THR A 165 29.80 -15.84 -4.52
CA THR A 165 31.24 -16.10 -4.67
C THR A 165 31.98 -15.91 -3.34
N LEU A 166 31.66 -14.82 -2.61
CA LEU A 166 32.27 -14.51 -1.31
C LEU A 166 31.77 -15.42 -0.19
N PHE A 167 30.49 -15.81 -0.25
CA PHE A 167 29.81 -16.60 0.78
C PHE A 167 29.16 -17.84 0.20
N PRO A 168 29.93 -18.87 -0.18
CA PRO A 168 29.42 -20.03 -0.92
C PRO A 168 28.38 -20.85 -0.13
N LYS A 169 28.42 -20.84 1.22
CA LYS A 169 27.42 -21.50 2.07
C LYS A 169 26.14 -20.67 2.20
N THR A 170 25.61 -20.19 1.07
CA THR A 170 24.41 -19.39 1.01
C THR A 170 23.41 -20.02 0.05
N THR A 171 22.13 -20.07 0.43
CA THR A 171 21.01 -20.21 -0.50
C THR A 171 20.56 -18.80 -0.84
N TYR A 172 20.64 -18.43 -2.11
CA TYR A 172 20.31 -17.08 -2.57
C TYR A 172 18.96 -17.11 -3.29
N VAL A 173 17.99 -16.43 -2.71
CA VAL A 173 16.61 -16.32 -3.23
C VAL A 173 16.47 -15.00 -3.97
N ILE A 174 16.04 -15.06 -5.21
CA ILE A 174 15.77 -13.87 -6.05
C ILE A 174 14.26 -13.78 -6.28
N VAL A 175 13.69 -12.63 -5.92
CA VAL A 175 12.31 -12.30 -6.23
C VAL A 175 12.32 -11.18 -7.26
N ASP A 176 11.79 -11.44 -8.46
CA ASP A 176 11.81 -10.49 -9.57
C ASP A 176 10.68 -10.78 -10.56
N PHE A 177 10.51 -9.93 -11.59
CA PHE A 177 9.65 -10.28 -12.72
C PHE A 177 10.16 -11.52 -13.45
N PRO A 178 9.27 -12.43 -13.91
CA PRO A 178 9.69 -13.63 -14.63
C PRO A 178 10.63 -13.33 -15.81
N GLU A 179 10.40 -12.24 -16.54
CA GLU A 179 11.19 -11.80 -17.69
C GLU A 179 12.64 -11.50 -17.31
N LEU A 180 12.88 -10.98 -16.10
CA LEU A 180 14.23 -10.67 -15.61
C LEU A 180 15.04 -11.90 -15.26
N PHE A 181 14.42 -13.07 -15.08
CA PHE A 181 15.15 -14.33 -14.93
C PHE A 181 15.91 -14.73 -16.19
N LEU A 182 15.48 -14.25 -17.38
CA LEU A 182 16.26 -14.42 -18.60
C LEU A 182 17.67 -13.83 -18.46
N PHE A 183 17.86 -12.80 -17.65
CA PHE A 183 19.16 -12.27 -17.28
C PHE A 183 19.76 -13.00 -16.08
N SER A 184 19.14 -12.87 -14.91
CA SER A 184 19.72 -13.29 -13.63
C SER A 184 19.95 -14.79 -13.54
N ALA A 185 18.94 -15.60 -13.87
CA ALA A 185 19.08 -17.06 -13.80
C ALA A 185 20.02 -17.58 -14.89
N THR A 186 19.91 -17.06 -16.13
CA THR A 186 20.84 -17.46 -17.21
C THR A 186 22.28 -17.15 -16.85
N TYR A 187 22.56 -15.95 -16.30
CA TYR A 187 23.90 -15.56 -15.89
C TYR A 187 24.41 -16.43 -14.75
N LEU A 188 23.64 -16.59 -13.68
CA LEU A 188 24.06 -17.36 -12.50
C LEU A 188 24.26 -18.85 -12.80
N MET A 189 23.39 -19.47 -13.60
CA MET A 189 23.55 -20.87 -14.03
C MET A 189 24.75 -21.07 -14.96
N THR A 190 25.15 -20.04 -15.71
CA THR A 190 26.33 -20.12 -16.59
C THR A 190 27.62 -19.93 -15.78
N VAL A 191 27.63 -19.01 -14.80
CA VAL A 191 28.83 -18.78 -13.96
C VAL A 191 29.03 -19.87 -12.92
N PHE A 192 27.94 -20.48 -12.44
CA PHE A 192 27.95 -21.57 -11.47
C PHE A 192 27.34 -22.85 -12.08
N PRO A 193 28.01 -23.54 -13.04
CA PRO A 193 27.40 -24.64 -13.79
C PRO A 193 27.03 -25.85 -12.91
N GLY A 194 27.65 -25.98 -11.73
CA GLY A 194 27.34 -27.04 -10.76
C GLY A 194 26.33 -26.64 -9.68
N ALA A 195 25.76 -25.43 -9.73
CA ALA A 195 24.85 -24.96 -8.72
C ALA A 195 23.50 -25.69 -8.78
N ALA A 196 22.97 -26.05 -7.62
CA ALA A 196 21.59 -26.52 -7.46
C ALA A 196 20.63 -25.34 -7.57
N VAL A 197 19.82 -25.32 -8.64
CA VAL A 197 18.89 -24.24 -8.95
C VAL A 197 17.45 -24.74 -8.87
N ARG A 198 16.61 -23.97 -8.23
CA ARG A 198 15.18 -24.20 -8.12
C ARG A 198 14.40 -22.96 -8.60
N PHE A 199 13.42 -23.19 -9.45
CA PHE A 199 12.41 -22.23 -9.80
C PHE A 199 11.17 -22.45 -8.94
N TRP A 200 10.40 -21.40 -8.75
CA TRP A 200 9.18 -21.41 -7.95
C TRP A 200 8.28 -22.61 -8.26
N THR A 201 7.74 -23.19 -7.19
CA THR A 201 6.71 -24.21 -7.17
C THR A 201 5.60 -23.77 -6.20
N ASP A 202 4.45 -24.43 -6.22
CA ASP A 202 3.32 -24.02 -5.40
C ASP A 202 3.60 -24.10 -3.89
N GLY A 203 3.32 -23.01 -3.18
CA GLY A 203 3.34 -22.94 -1.72
C GLY A 203 4.68 -23.20 -1.05
N ALA A 204 4.64 -23.82 0.11
CA ALA A 204 5.81 -24.09 0.96
C ALA A 204 6.86 -25.01 0.30
N ALA A 205 6.46 -25.82 -0.70
CA ALA A 205 7.36 -26.72 -1.42
C ALA A 205 8.53 -25.98 -2.11
N THR A 206 8.37 -24.69 -2.40
CA THR A 206 9.46 -23.83 -2.90
C THR A 206 10.68 -23.85 -1.98
N PHE A 207 10.48 -24.00 -0.66
CA PHE A 207 11.55 -23.99 0.34
C PHE A 207 11.89 -25.37 0.92
N ASP A 208 11.30 -26.45 0.41
CA ASP A 208 11.64 -27.80 0.87
C ASP A 208 13.12 -28.08 0.69
N ARG A 209 13.80 -28.55 1.76
CA ARG A 209 15.24 -28.83 1.74
C ARG A 209 16.05 -27.69 1.10
N TRP A 210 15.73 -26.44 1.40
CA TRP A 210 16.40 -25.26 0.83
C TRP A 210 17.93 -25.26 1.07
N GLN A 211 18.37 -25.95 2.12
CA GLN A 211 19.80 -26.07 2.44
C GLN A 211 20.60 -26.80 1.35
N ASP A 212 19.93 -27.57 0.49
CA ASP A 212 20.55 -28.30 -0.62
C ASP A 212 20.52 -27.47 -1.93
N VAL A 213 19.97 -26.25 -1.90
CA VAL A 213 19.75 -25.40 -3.08
C VAL A 213 20.66 -24.18 -3.02
N ASP A 214 21.29 -23.81 -4.15
CA ASP A 214 22.16 -22.63 -4.24
C ASP A 214 21.38 -21.38 -4.63
N PHE A 215 20.46 -21.50 -5.58
CA PHE A 215 19.63 -20.40 -6.06
C PHE A 215 18.15 -20.80 -6.13
N ILE A 216 17.26 -19.91 -5.64
CA ILE A 216 15.82 -20.06 -5.77
C ILE A 216 15.29 -18.82 -6.48
N PHE A 217 14.50 -19.00 -7.55
CA PHE A 217 13.87 -17.92 -8.33
C PHE A 217 12.37 -17.92 -8.11
N ILE A 218 11.85 -16.83 -7.61
CA ILE A 218 10.42 -16.65 -7.26
C ILE A 218 9.88 -15.47 -8.06
N PRO A 219 8.87 -15.68 -8.93
CA PRO A 219 8.26 -14.58 -9.64
C PRO A 219 7.51 -13.67 -8.65
N ASN A 220 7.57 -12.36 -8.88
CA ASN A 220 7.05 -11.33 -7.99
C ASN A 220 5.57 -11.53 -7.60
N GLN A 221 4.73 -12.07 -8.53
CA GLN A 221 3.32 -12.38 -8.27
C GLN A 221 3.11 -13.51 -7.24
N HIS A 222 4.16 -14.23 -6.88
CA HIS A 222 4.14 -15.32 -5.89
C HIS A 222 5.07 -15.05 -4.71
N ALA A 223 5.43 -13.80 -4.47
CA ALA A 223 6.29 -13.41 -3.35
C ALA A 223 5.71 -13.77 -1.98
N ASP A 224 4.42 -13.98 -1.89
CA ASP A 224 3.70 -14.41 -0.67
C ASP A 224 4.27 -15.74 -0.10
N VAL A 225 4.88 -16.59 -0.93
CA VAL A 225 5.54 -17.82 -0.46
C VAL A 225 6.72 -17.52 0.48
N LEU A 226 7.27 -16.31 0.50
CA LEU A 226 8.31 -15.88 1.44
C LEU A 226 7.89 -16.04 2.91
N ARG A 227 6.60 -16.07 3.22
CA ARG A 227 6.09 -16.40 4.57
C ARG A 227 6.57 -17.77 5.09
N HIS A 228 6.90 -18.69 4.19
CA HIS A 228 7.43 -20.00 4.50
C HIS A 228 8.96 -20.07 4.49
N ALA A 229 9.63 -19.00 4.08
CA ALA A 229 11.06 -18.86 4.14
C ALA A 229 11.55 -18.61 5.57
N ARG A 230 12.83 -18.78 5.80
CA ARG A 230 13.52 -18.34 7.04
C ARG A 230 14.78 -17.59 6.64
N PRO A 231 14.66 -16.40 6.08
CA PRO A 231 15.81 -15.65 5.60
C PRO A 231 16.63 -15.13 6.78
N ASP A 232 17.95 -15.13 6.59
CA ASP A 232 18.90 -14.49 7.50
C ASP A 232 19.15 -13.03 7.12
N LEU A 233 18.86 -12.65 5.86
CA LEU A 233 19.08 -11.31 5.33
C LEU A 233 18.12 -11.00 4.18
N LEU A 234 17.48 -9.84 4.24
CA LEU A 234 16.75 -9.22 3.13
C LEU A 234 17.62 -8.14 2.49
N ILE A 235 17.71 -8.15 1.17
CA ILE A 235 18.48 -7.18 0.38
C ILE A 235 17.57 -6.53 -0.65
N ASN A 236 17.71 -5.20 -0.79
CA ASN A 236 17.17 -4.50 -1.94
C ASN A 236 18.13 -3.39 -2.39
N LEU A 237 18.50 -3.44 -3.66
CA LEU A 237 19.45 -2.51 -4.25
C LEU A 237 18.81 -1.77 -5.43
N VAL A 238 18.45 -0.51 -5.19
CA VAL A 238 17.99 0.46 -6.22
C VAL A 238 16.60 0.13 -6.81
N SER A 239 15.90 -0.91 -6.36
CA SER A 239 14.61 -1.27 -6.95
C SER A 239 13.38 -0.85 -6.11
N PHE A 240 13.46 -0.74 -4.79
CA PHE A 240 12.33 -0.25 -3.97
C PHE A 240 11.87 1.16 -4.35
N GLN A 241 12.79 2.02 -4.72
CA GLN A 241 12.48 3.40 -5.17
C GLN A 241 11.68 3.45 -6.49
N GLU A 242 11.60 2.34 -7.24
CA GLU A 242 10.90 2.21 -8.52
C GLU A 242 9.57 1.45 -8.38
N MET A 243 9.24 1.03 -7.16
CA MET A 243 8.02 0.30 -6.80
C MET A 243 6.96 1.24 -6.21
N THR A 244 5.73 0.74 -6.10
CA THR A 244 4.69 1.40 -5.31
C THR A 244 4.97 1.26 -3.81
N ALA A 245 4.45 2.18 -3.00
CA ALA A 245 4.57 2.09 -1.54
C ALA A 245 4.00 0.77 -0.99
N THR A 246 2.93 0.26 -1.58
CA THR A 246 2.30 -1.02 -1.21
C THR A 246 3.22 -2.21 -1.50
N GLN A 247 3.90 -2.21 -2.65
CA GLN A 247 4.84 -3.30 -2.98
C GLN A 247 6.01 -3.34 -2.00
N VAL A 248 6.61 -2.20 -1.68
CA VAL A 248 7.70 -2.12 -0.69
C VAL A 248 7.25 -2.60 0.69
N GLU A 249 6.06 -2.19 1.13
CA GLU A 249 5.45 -2.64 2.39
C GLU A 249 5.24 -4.15 2.39
N THR A 250 4.72 -4.70 1.29
CA THR A 250 4.47 -6.15 1.15
C THR A 250 5.77 -6.94 1.30
N TYR A 251 6.85 -6.58 0.59
CA TYR A 251 8.12 -7.31 0.68
C TYR A 251 8.77 -7.18 2.05
N ALA A 252 8.80 -5.98 2.62
CA ALA A 252 9.36 -5.75 3.95
C ALA A 252 8.55 -6.49 5.04
N GLY A 253 7.22 -6.46 4.94
CA GLY A 253 6.31 -7.15 5.84
C GLY A 253 6.42 -8.67 5.76
N LEU A 254 6.49 -9.25 4.56
CA LEU A 254 6.71 -10.69 4.36
C LEU A 254 8.02 -11.17 4.98
N ALA A 255 9.12 -10.43 4.77
CA ALA A 255 10.41 -10.77 5.35
C ALA A 255 10.40 -10.65 6.88
N ALA A 256 9.76 -9.61 7.42
CA ALA A 256 9.60 -9.43 8.86
C ALA A 256 8.75 -10.53 9.48
N ALA A 257 7.61 -10.89 8.85
CA ALA A 257 6.74 -11.99 9.28
C ALA A 257 7.45 -13.34 9.23
N ALA A 258 8.35 -13.56 8.26
CA ALA A 258 9.22 -14.73 8.18
C ALA A 258 10.36 -14.72 9.22
N GLY A 259 10.46 -13.69 10.07
CA GLY A 259 11.46 -13.56 11.12
C GLY A 259 12.86 -13.20 10.59
N CYS A 260 12.98 -12.52 9.44
CA CYS A 260 14.25 -12.10 8.87
C CYS A 260 14.97 -11.09 9.79
N PRO A 261 16.10 -11.45 10.43
CA PRO A 261 16.69 -10.63 11.49
C PRO A 261 17.38 -9.37 10.96
N ALA A 262 17.78 -9.36 9.69
CA ALA A 262 18.58 -8.27 9.12
C ALA A 262 18.05 -7.84 7.75
N LEU A 263 18.14 -6.53 7.49
CA LEU A 263 17.83 -5.92 6.21
C LEU A 263 19.00 -5.03 5.78
N TYR A 264 19.29 -5.01 4.47
CA TYR A 264 20.16 -4.02 3.87
C TYR A 264 19.54 -3.40 2.62
N SER A 265 19.46 -2.09 2.57
CA SER A 265 18.82 -1.34 1.50
C SER A 265 19.76 -0.24 0.97
N LEU A 266 19.90 -0.18 -0.35
CA LEU A 266 20.50 0.94 -1.07
C LEU A 266 19.44 1.54 -1.98
N ASN A 267 18.79 2.59 -1.55
CA ASN A 267 17.76 3.30 -2.30
C ASN A 267 17.80 4.80 -2.06
N ARG A 268 17.20 5.56 -2.94
CA ARG A 268 16.70 6.90 -2.64
C ARG A 268 15.41 6.76 -1.84
N ASP A 269 15.15 7.67 -0.93
CA ASP A 269 13.84 7.71 -0.26
C ASP A 269 12.71 8.00 -1.25
N ARG A 270 13.00 8.88 -2.21
CA ARG A 270 12.08 9.23 -3.29
C ARG A 270 12.81 9.24 -4.63
N SER A 271 12.26 8.55 -5.62
CA SER A 271 12.78 8.60 -6.99
C SER A 271 12.20 9.82 -7.73
N PRO A 272 13.01 10.55 -8.54
CA PRO A 272 12.48 11.59 -9.41
C PRO A 272 11.62 11.05 -10.55
N HIS A 273 11.66 9.75 -10.80
CA HIS A 273 10.96 9.05 -11.89
C HIS A 273 9.76 8.26 -11.41
N ASN A 274 9.47 8.27 -10.10
CA ASN A 274 8.37 7.50 -9.50
C ASN A 274 7.65 8.33 -8.43
N ASP A 275 6.42 8.75 -8.73
CA ASP A 275 5.56 9.50 -7.82
C ASP A 275 4.68 8.58 -6.93
N GLU A 276 4.80 7.25 -7.06
CA GLU A 276 3.99 6.26 -6.34
C GLU A 276 4.55 5.92 -4.95
N ILE A 277 5.74 6.43 -4.62
CA ILE A 277 6.38 6.24 -3.31
C ILE A 277 6.91 7.56 -2.75
N ASP A 278 6.59 7.85 -1.51
CA ASP A 278 7.04 9.07 -0.82
C ASP A 278 8.35 8.88 -0.04
N SER A 279 8.54 7.74 0.60
CA SER A 279 9.77 7.44 1.34
C SER A 279 9.95 5.94 1.57
N VAL A 280 11.01 5.37 0.98
CA VAL A 280 11.41 3.98 1.19
C VAL A 280 11.78 3.74 2.66
N SER A 281 12.59 4.62 3.26
CA SER A 281 13.04 4.44 4.64
C SER A 281 11.89 4.51 5.65
N ALA A 282 10.89 5.36 5.42
CA ALA A 282 9.71 5.43 6.28
C ALA A 282 8.90 4.11 6.26
N ILE A 283 8.82 3.45 5.10
CA ILE A 283 8.15 2.15 4.98
C ILE A 283 8.97 1.06 5.69
N LEU A 284 10.25 0.95 5.38
CA LEU A 284 11.13 -0.06 6.00
C LEU A 284 11.21 0.08 7.52
N SER A 285 11.16 1.33 8.03
CA SER A 285 11.21 1.60 9.47
C SER A 285 9.98 1.11 10.24
N ARG A 286 8.92 0.68 9.58
CA ARG A 286 7.77 0.05 10.23
C ARG A 286 8.14 -1.33 10.79
N HIS A 287 9.02 -2.04 10.11
CA HIS A 287 9.40 -3.43 10.40
C HIS A 287 10.79 -3.56 11.01
N TYR A 288 11.70 -2.64 10.68
CA TYR A 288 13.10 -2.70 11.06
C TYR A 288 13.56 -1.43 11.78
N ASP A 289 14.39 -1.58 12.80
CA ASP A 289 15.14 -0.47 13.37
C ASP A 289 16.29 -0.13 12.43
N LEU A 290 16.12 0.97 11.69
CA LEU A 290 17.05 1.38 10.64
C LEU A 290 18.15 2.29 11.17
N HIS A 291 19.38 2.10 10.67
CA HIS A 291 20.46 3.05 10.80
C HIS A 291 21.14 3.28 9.46
N GLU A 292 21.54 4.52 9.22
CA GLU A 292 22.28 4.88 8.02
C GLU A 292 23.75 4.49 8.17
N VAL A 293 24.30 3.84 7.13
CA VAL A 293 25.69 3.42 7.10
C VAL A 293 26.51 4.47 6.36
N PRO A 294 27.35 5.24 7.06
CA PRO A 294 28.13 6.30 6.41
C PRO A 294 29.22 5.69 5.52
N LEU A 295 29.14 5.97 4.23
CA LEU A 295 30.11 5.64 3.21
C LEU A 295 30.58 6.89 2.45
N LEU A 296 31.42 6.69 1.45
CA LEU A 296 31.77 7.75 0.50
C LEU A 296 30.49 8.19 -0.24
N GLY A 297 30.18 9.45 -0.28
CA GLY A 297 28.97 9.95 -0.97
C GLY A 297 28.76 9.33 -2.36
N SER A 298 27.53 9.04 -2.72
CA SER A 298 27.12 8.18 -3.86
C SER A 298 27.47 8.74 -5.25
N GLY A 299 28.75 8.87 -5.53
CA GLY A 299 29.29 9.47 -6.77
C GLY A 299 29.14 8.61 -8.03
N TYR A 300 28.83 7.29 -7.94
CA TYR A 300 28.63 6.44 -9.11
C TYR A 300 27.42 6.87 -9.96
N LEU A 301 26.50 7.62 -9.40
CA LEU A 301 25.29 8.13 -10.06
C LEU A 301 25.59 9.18 -11.14
N LYS A 302 26.70 9.92 -11.03
CA LYS A 302 27.11 10.85 -12.06
C LYS A 302 27.58 10.16 -13.34
N ALA A 303 27.72 8.84 -13.30
CA ALA A 303 28.19 8.04 -14.43
C ALA A 303 27.06 7.45 -15.30
N THR A 304 25.78 7.55 -14.91
CA THR A 304 24.66 7.05 -15.71
C THR A 304 23.96 8.19 -16.47
N LYS A 305 23.73 7.98 -17.78
CA LYS A 305 23.06 8.98 -18.63
C LYS A 305 21.56 9.21 -18.29
N LYS A 306 20.90 8.25 -17.62
CA LYS A 306 19.50 8.43 -17.18
C LYS A 306 19.36 9.58 -16.17
N ASP A 307 20.36 9.79 -15.33
CA ASP A 307 20.37 10.91 -14.36
C ASP A 307 20.78 12.27 -14.97
N SER A 308 21.31 12.30 -16.19
CA SER A 308 21.71 13.52 -16.88
C SER A 308 20.59 14.21 -17.66
N ALA A 309 19.44 13.56 -17.85
CA ALA A 309 18.30 14.10 -18.60
C ALA A 309 17.46 15.10 -17.79
N VAL A 310 17.49 15.00 -16.45
CA VAL A 310 16.91 16.01 -15.55
C VAL A 310 18.06 16.63 -14.78
N SER A 311 18.35 17.91 -15.02
CA SER A 311 19.41 18.55 -14.25
C SER A 311 19.04 18.51 -12.77
N VAL A 312 19.99 18.09 -11.93
CA VAL A 312 19.86 18.09 -10.45
C VAL A 312 19.33 19.45 -9.96
N GLU A 313 19.63 20.52 -10.68
CA GLU A 313 19.21 21.89 -10.44
C GLU A 313 17.72 22.14 -10.72
N GLU A 314 17.17 21.54 -11.79
CA GLU A 314 15.72 21.63 -12.09
C GLU A 314 14.88 20.83 -11.09
N ALA A 315 15.37 19.70 -10.68
CA ALA A 315 14.70 18.88 -9.67
C ALA A 315 14.76 19.51 -8.26
N ARG A 316 15.88 20.20 -7.91
CA ARG A 316 15.98 21.05 -6.71
C ARG A 316 14.98 22.22 -6.75
N ARG A 317 14.90 22.95 -7.87
CA ARG A 317 13.96 24.08 -8.02
C ARG A 317 12.50 23.65 -7.97
N ALA A 318 12.20 22.43 -8.37
CA ALA A 318 10.86 21.86 -8.32
C ALA A 318 10.48 21.28 -6.93
N GLY A 319 11.38 21.36 -5.93
CA GLY A 319 11.16 20.77 -4.60
C GLY A 319 11.02 19.23 -4.61
N ARG A 320 11.52 18.60 -5.68
CA ARG A 320 11.43 17.15 -5.92
C ARG A 320 12.68 16.37 -5.51
N PHE A 321 13.71 17.07 -5.02
CA PHE A 321 14.93 16.45 -4.49
C PHE A 321 15.05 16.73 -3.00
N ASP A 322 15.05 15.67 -2.21
CA ASP A 322 15.74 15.67 -0.94
C ASP A 322 17.25 15.66 -1.24
N GLU A 323 18.03 16.42 -0.49
CA GLU A 323 19.50 16.54 -0.68
C GLU A 323 20.23 15.21 -0.44
N ALA A 324 19.59 14.26 0.18
CA ALA A 324 20.07 12.91 0.41
C ALA A 324 19.88 12.04 -0.85
N GLY A 325 20.87 11.92 -1.67
CA GLY A 325 20.92 10.95 -2.76
C GLY A 325 20.61 9.52 -2.31
N TYR A 326 21.25 8.50 -2.86
CA TYR A 326 21.12 7.13 -2.38
C TYR A 326 21.62 6.97 -0.94
N ARG A 327 20.84 6.26 -0.13
CA ARG A 327 21.15 5.99 1.27
C ARG A 327 21.43 4.51 1.46
N HIS A 328 22.53 4.22 2.16
CA HIS A 328 22.82 2.88 2.65
C HIS A 328 22.17 2.72 4.02
N LEU A 329 21.16 1.88 4.10
CA LEU A 329 20.43 1.60 5.33
C LEU A 329 20.65 0.14 5.74
N ALA A 330 21.06 -0.08 6.96
CA ALA A 330 21.02 -1.39 7.59
C ALA A 330 19.91 -1.41 8.64
N GLY A 331 19.17 -2.51 8.72
CA GLY A 331 18.03 -2.68 9.61
C GLY A 331 18.14 -3.94 10.44
N THR A 332 17.74 -3.86 11.69
CA THR A 332 17.54 -5.01 12.57
C THR A 332 16.04 -5.19 12.78
N LEU A 333 15.54 -6.41 12.68
CA LEU A 333 14.12 -6.71 12.88
C LEU A 333 13.68 -6.18 14.24
N LYS A 334 12.60 -5.41 14.27
CA LYS A 334 12.04 -4.90 15.52
C LYS A 334 11.57 -6.04 16.41
N HIS A 335 12.05 -6.05 17.65
CA HIS A 335 11.55 -7.00 18.65
C HIS A 335 10.10 -6.67 18.98
N GLY A 336 9.18 -7.47 18.46
CA GLY A 336 7.72 -7.31 18.60
C GLY A 336 6.94 -7.87 17.41
N THR A 337 7.60 -8.20 16.30
CA THR A 337 6.96 -8.78 15.09
C THR A 337 7.25 -10.27 14.89
N THR A 338 7.86 -10.95 15.86
CA THR A 338 8.05 -12.40 15.80
C THR A 338 6.79 -13.10 16.30
N HIS A 339 6.03 -13.67 15.39
CA HIS A 339 5.21 -14.84 15.73
C HIS A 339 6.13 -16.00 16.12
N VAL A 340 6.72 -15.92 17.32
CA VAL A 340 7.21 -17.10 18.00
C VAL A 340 5.98 -17.76 18.60
N SER A 341 5.60 -18.91 18.08
CA SER A 341 4.79 -19.88 18.80
C SER A 341 5.61 -20.35 20.00
N SER A 342 5.68 -19.53 21.04
CA SER A 342 6.17 -19.87 22.36
C SER A 342 5.18 -19.34 23.39
N GLY A 343 4.30 -20.23 23.89
CA GLY A 343 3.79 -20.18 25.24
C GLY A 343 3.24 -18.86 25.77
N ARG A 344 2.52 -18.04 24.97
CA ARG A 344 1.58 -17.09 25.55
C ARG A 344 0.34 -17.89 25.93
N ARG A 345 -0.12 -17.73 27.16
CA ARG A 345 -1.48 -18.06 27.56
C ARG A 345 -2.37 -17.61 26.41
N THR A 346 -3.05 -18.55 25.78
CA THR A 346 -4.04 -18.29 24.74
C THR A 346 -5.16 -17.47 25.38
N GLU A 347 -5.08 -16.13 25.24
CA GLU A 347 -6.34 -15.39 25.30
C GLU A 347 -7.23 -15.99 24.22
N PRO A 348 -8.48 -16.29 24.55
CA PRO A 348 -9.38 -16.85 23.56
C PRO A 348 -9.43 -15.92 22.35
N ALA A 349 -9.47 -16.50 21.15
CA ALA A 349 -9.58 -15.75 19.90
C ALA A 349 -10.68 -14.68 20.06
N PRO A 350 -10.47 -13.41 19.70
CA PRO A 350 -11.45 -12.36 19.93
C PRO A 350 -12.74 -12.63 19.17
N LEU A 351 -13.88 -12.49 19.84
CA LEU A 351 -15.18 -12.61 19.20
C LEU A 351 -15.38 -11.47 18.19
N VAL A 352 -15.80 -11.82 16.98
CA VAL A 352 -16.19 -10.86 15.93
C VAL A 352 -17.71 -10.83 15.81
N GLY A 353 -18.33 -9.67 15.97
CA GLY A 353 -19.73 -9.45 15.65
C GLY A 353 -19.89 -9.01 14.18
N ILE A 354 -20.70 -9.73 13.42
CA ILE A 354 -21.07 -9.32 12.06
C ILE A 354 -22.54 -8.92 12.07
N GLY A 355 -22.82 -7.66 11.78
CA GLY A 355 -24.18 -7.14 11.71
C GLY A 355 -24.67 -7.03 10.27
N MET A 356 -25.57 -7.90 9.83
CA MET A 356 -26.18 -7.89 8.51
C MET A 356 -27.57 -7.25 8.55
N THR A 357 -27.79 -6.22 7.76
CA THR A 357 -29.13 -5.61 7.63
C THR A 357 -29.87 -6.19 6.44
N LEU A 358 -31.13 -6.59 6.66
CA LEU A 358 -31.99 -7.21 5.65
C LEU A 358 -33.16 -6.32 5.30
N HIS A 359 -33.46 -6.21 3.99
CA HIS A 359 -34.72 -5.65 3.53
C HIS A 359 -35.06 -6.06 2.08
N ASN A 360 -35.95 -7.04 1.90
CA ASN A 360 -36.45 -7.50 0.60
C ASN A 360 -35.33 -7.89 -0.38
N ARG A 361 -34.50 -8.86 0.00
CA ARG A 361 -33.35 -9.38 -0.76
C ARG A 361 -33.23 -10.91 -0.77
N ALA A 362 -34.36 -11.61 -0.66
CA ALA A 362 -34.40 -13.08 -0.61
C ALA A 362 -33.55 -13.75 -1.73
N GLN A 363 -33.47 -13.15 -2.92
CA GLN A 363 -32.73 -13.70 -4.05
C GLN A 363 -31.21 -13.83 -3.79
N TYR A 364 -30.58 -12.89 -3.09
CA TYR A 364 -29.12 -12.84 -2.91
C TYR A 364 -28.67 -13.27 -1.52
N LEU A 365 -29.60 -13.34 -0.58
CA LEU A 365 -29.33 -13.61 0.83
C LEU A 365 -28.59 -14.94 1.09
N PRO A 366 -28.95 -16.06 0.41
CA PRO A 366 -28.22 -17.32 0.59
C PRO A 366 -26.73 -17.19 0.24
N ASP A 367 -26.38 -16.61 -0.90
CA ASP A 367 -24.99 -16.43 -1.34
C ASP A 367 -24.19 -15.60 -0.34
N ALA A 368 -24.80 -14.53 0.18
CA ALA A 368 -24.17 -13.65 1.17
C ALA A 368 -23.90 -14.40 2.48
N ILE A 369 -24.88 -15.11 3.02
CA ILE A 369 -24.72 -15.87 4.28
C ILE A 369 -23.71 -17.01 4.10
N ASP A 370 -23.81 -17.79 3.02
CA ASP A 370 -22.92 -18.93 2.79
C ASP A 370 -21.47 -18.48 2.69
N SER A 371 -21.17 -17.34 2.04
CA SER A 371 -19.82 -16.78 1.97
C SER A 371 -19.27 -16.31 3.33
N LEU A 372 -20.14 -15.85 4.24
CA LEU A 372 -19.75 -15.52 5.62
C LEU A 372 -19.58 -16.75 6.49
N LEU A 373 -20.41 -17.78 6.33
CA LEU A 373 -20.27 -19.01 7.10
C LEU A 373 -19.05 -19.84 6.68
N ALA A 374 -18.56 -19.64 5.46
CA ALA A 374 -17.34 -20.26 4.91
C ALA A 374 -16.03 -19.58 5.38
N GLN A 375 -16.07 -18.61 6.29
CA GLN A 375 -14.86 -17.96 6.79
C GLN A 375 -13.93 -18.91 7.53
N SER A 376 -12.60 -18.83 7.25
CA SER A 376 -11.55 -19.59 7.94
C SER A 376 -11.44 -19.21 9.44
N TYR A 377 -11.77 -17.97 9.78
CA TYR A 377 -11.89 -17.53 11.17
C TYR A 377 -13.26 -17.89 11.72
N GLY A 378 -13.32 -18.89 12.62
CA GLY A 378 -14.57 -19.46 13.10
C GLY A 378 -15.23 -18.78 14.31
N HIS A 379 -14.51 -17.88 15.04
CA HIS A 379 -15.01 -17.27 16.28
C HIS A 379 -15.74 -15.95 16.01
N PHE A 380 -16.90 -16.04 15.38
CA PHE A 380 -17.77 -14.91 15.07
C PHE A 380 -19.26 -15.24 15.31
N GLU A 381 -20.06 -14.20 15.45
CA GLU A 381 -21.52 -14.24 15.46
C GLU A 381 -22.06 -13.40 14.30
N LEU A 382 -22.92 -13.98 13.46
CA LEU A 382 -23.64 -13.30 12.39
C LEU A 382 -25.05 -12.94 12.86
N VAL A 383 -25.31 -11.67 13.07
CA VAL A 383 -26.63 -11.19 13.48
C VAL A 383 -27.32 -10.49 12.31
N MET A 384 -28.42 -11.08 11.88
CA MET A 384 -29.24 -10.58 10.79
C MET A 384 -30.39 -9.74 11.36
N VAL A 385 -30.42 -8.45 11.04
CA VAL A 385 -31.48 -7.51 11.47
C VAL A 385 -32.37 -7.16 10.32
N ASP A 386 -33.61 -7.62 10.35
CA ASP A 386 -34.60 -7.41 9.30
C ASP A 386 -35.46 -6.18 9.56
N ASP A 387 -35.38 -5.21 8.68
CA ASP A 387 -36.15 -3.95 8.71
C ASP A 387 -37.52 -4.12 8.01
N GLY A 388 -38.28 -5.13 8.46
CA GLY A 388 -39.64 -5.37 8.00
C GLY A 388 -39.77 -5.89 6.58
N SER A 389 -39.01 -6.92 6.20
CA SER A 389 -39.14 -7.58 4.89
C SER A 389 -40.51 -8.21 4.68
N THR A 390 -40.98 -8.20 3.44
CA THR A 390 -42.28 -8.71 2.99
C THR A 390 -42.20 -9.78 1.93
N ASP A 391 -40.96 -10.15 1.52
CA ASP A 391 -40.64 -11.26 0.62
C ASP A 391 -40.22 -12.53 1.38
N GLY A 392 -39.54 -13.46 0.73
CA GLY A 392 -39.03 -14.70 1.34
C GLY A 392 -37.85 -14.53 2.31
N THR A 393 -37.39 -13.31 2.58
CA THR A 393 -36.18 -13.02 3.39
C THR A 393 -36.26 -13.64 4.78
N GLU A 394 -37.38 -13.48 5.51
CA GLU A 394 -37.56 -14.03 6.83
C GLU A 394 -37.44 -15.57 6.89
N ALA A 395 -38.09 -16.26 5.94
CA ALA A 395 -38.05 -17.72 5.91
C ALA A 395 -36.62 -18.24 5.69
N ILE A 396 -35.85 -17.60 4.81
CA ILE A 396 -34.44 -17.91 4.53
C ILE A 396 -33.61 -17.68 5.81
N ALA A 397 -33.71 -16.47 6.40
CA ALA A 397 -32.91 -16.10 7.57
C ALA A 397 -33.13 -17.05 8.75
N ARG A 398 -34.39 -17.41 9.04
CA ARG A 398 -34.73 -18.41 10.10
C ARG A 398 -34.21 -19.80 9.81
N ALA A 399 -34.17 -20.23 8.54
CA ALA A 399 -33.58 -21.51 8.18
C ALA A 399 -32.07 -21.55 8.45
N TYR A 400 -31.35 -20.44 8.22
CA TYR A 400 -29.93 -20.36 8.56
C TYR A 400 -29.69 -20.29 10.09
N GLU A 401 -30.51 -19.57 10.83
CA GLU A 401 -30.47 -19.52 12.31
C GLU A 401 -30.65 -20.91 12.93
N GLN A 402 -31.54 -21.74 12.37
CA GLN A 402 -31.72 -23.11 12.83
C GLN A 402 -30.59 -24.05 12.47
N ARG A 403 -29.86 -23.77 11.38
CA ARG A 403 -28.80 -24.61 10.82
C ARG A 403 -27.42 -24.36 11.44
N ASP A 404 -27.10 -23.11 11.81
CA ASP A 404 -25.77 -22.72 12.28
C ASP A 404 -25.89 -21.90 13.58
N PRO A 405 -25.29 -22.36 14.71
CA PRO A 405 -25.39 -21.67 16.00
C PRO A 405 -24.71 -20.31 16.05
N ARG A 406 -23.90 -19.96 15.05
CA ARG A 406 -23.29 -18.64 14.94
C ARG A 406 -24.25 -17.61 14.36
N VAL A 407 -25.40 -18.03 13.84
CA VAL A 407 -26.37 -17.16 13.15
C VAL A 407 -27.52 -16.84 14.08
N ARG A 408 -27.86 -15.57 14.17
CA ARG A 408 -29.03 -15.07 14.95
C ARG A 408 -29.84 -14.11 14.07
N TYR A 409 -31.17 -14.26 14.15
CA TYR A 409 -32.13 -13.45 13.41
C TYR A 409 -32.98 -12.58 14.34
N VAL A 410 -33.01 -11.28 14.05
CA VAL A 410 -33.82 -10.28 14.79
C VAL A 410 -34.65 -9.52 13.77
N ARG A 411 -35.96 -9.41 14.03
CA ARG A 411 -36.89 -8.72 13.15
C ARG A 411 -37.51 -7.51 13.85
N PHE A 412 -37.48 -6.37 13.18
CA PHE A 412 -38.27 -5.24 13.60
C PHE A 412 -39.75 -5.46 13.22
N PRO A 413 -40.70 -5.17 14.13
CA PRO A 413 -42.13 -5.38 13.86
C PRO A 413 -42.64 -4.49 12.71
N GLU A 414 -42.00 -3.35 12.49
CA GLU A 414 -42.27 -2.41 11.41
C GLU A 414 -40.98 -1.82 10.86
N ARG A 415 -41.02 -1.29 9.66
CA ARG A 415 -39.86 -0.69 9.00
C ARG A 415 -39.41 0.57 9.71
N ARG A 416 -38.16 0.59 10.22
CA ARG A 416 -37.54 1.72 10.96
C ARG A 416 -36.57 2.54 10.11
N GLY A 417 -36.21 2.07 8.93
CA GLY A 417 -35.26 2.67 8.02
C GLY A 417 -33.80 2.21 8.26
N MET A 418 -32.99 2.42 7.24
CA MET A 418 -31.64 1.86 7.17
C MET A 418 -30.74 2.28 8.35
N VAL A 419 -30.80 3.54 8.80
CA VAL A 419 -29.97 4.00 9.94
C VAL A 419 -30.31 3.24 11.22
N ALA A 420 -31.61 3.04 11.50
CA ALA A 420 -32.03 2.28 12.67
C ALA A 420 -31.64 0.80 12.57
N ALA A 421 -31.78 0.21 11.38
CA ALA A 421 -31.38 -1.19 11.14
C ALA A 421 -29.86 -1.38 11.33
N TRP A 422 -29.03 -0.44 10.85
CA TRP A 422 -27.58 -0.49 11.02
C TRP A 422 -27.14 -0.31 12.47
N ARG A 423 -27.80 0.56 13.24
CA ARG A 423 -27.60 0.67 14.70
C ARG A 423 -27.97 -0.61 15.40
N GLY A 424 -29.18 -1.16 15.14
CA GLY A 424 -29.62 -2.38 15.74
C GLY A 424 -28.69 -3.56 15.40
N ALA A 425 -28.18 -3.64 14.17
CA ALA A 425 -27.20 -4.64 13.78
C ALA A 425 -25.89 -4.51 14.59
N PHE A 426 -25.42 -3.31 14.86
CA PHE A 426 -24.25 -3.09 15.73
C PHE A 426 -24.55 -3.47 17.18
N GLU A 427 -25.64 -2.99 17.74
CA GLU A 427 -26.03 -3.24 19.13
C GLU A 427 -26.20 -4.74 19.40
N GLU A 428 -26.92 -5.43 18.53
CA GLU A 428 -27.19 -6.85 18.64
C GLU A 428 -25.92 -7.71 18.41
N ALA A 429 -25.10 -7.41 17.41
CA ALA A 429 -23.88 -8.17 17.12
C ALA A 429 -22.74 -7.92 18.13
N THR A 430 -22.83 -6.85 18.93
CA THR A 430 -21.83 -6.58 19.98
C THR A 430 -22.35 -6.90 21.40
N ALA A 431 -23.59 -7.37 21.55
CA ALA A 431 -24.22 -7.64 22.84
C ALA A 431 -23.48 -8.72 23.65
N HIS A 432 -22.87 -9.69 23.01
CA HIS A 432 -22.12 -10.77 23.65
C HIS A 432 -20.63 -10.47 23.83
N GLY A 433 -20.23 -9.18 23.79
CA GLY A 433 -18.87 -8.76 24.08
C GLY A 433 -17.91 -8.91 22.90
N ALA A 434 -18.38 -8.81 21.66
CA ALA A 434 -17.53 -8.82 20.50
C ALA A 434 -16.48 -7.68 20.57
N ARG A 435 -15.21 -8.04 20.43
CA ARG A 435 -14.10 -7.08 20.40
C ARG A 435 -14.08 -6.32 19.09
N TYR A 436 -14.29 -7.04 17.99
CA TYR A 436 -14.33 -6.47 16.65
C TYR A 436 -15.73 -6.56 16.06
N PHE A 437 -16.03 -5.63 15.18
CA PHE A 437 -17.32 -5.54 14.53
C PHE A 437 -17.19 -5.21 13.04
N ALA A 438 -18.01 -5.80 12.20
CA ALA A 438 -18.19 -5.42 10.81
C ALA A 438 -19.67 -5.40 10.41
N TRP A 439 -20.06 -4.46 9.55
CA TRP A 439 -21.34 -4.59 8.84
C TRP A 439 -21.19 -5.52 7.64
N ALA A 440 -22.27 -6.23 7.34
CA ALA A 440 -22.42 -7.01 6.12
C ALA A 440 -23.69 -6.58 5.37
N SER A 441 -23.66 -6.65 4.04
CA SER A 441 -24.84 -6.47 3.19
C SER A 441 -25.51 -7.79 2.90
N ASP A 442 -26.80 -7.75 2.60
CA ASP A 442 -27.63 -8.94 2.29
C ASP A 442 -27.47 -9.44 0.85
N HIS A 443 -26.46 -8.97 0.11
CA HIS A 443 -26.30 -9.25 -1.32
C HIS A 443 -24.88 -9.29 -1.86
N ASP A 444 -23.87 -9.04 -1.00
CA ASP A 444 -22.46 -9.11 -1.36
C ASP A 444 -21.87 -10.50 -1.03
N GLN A 445 -20.61 -10.73 -1.40
CA GLN A 445 -19.90 -11.97 -1.12
C GLN A 445 -18.53 -11.65 -0.50
N TRP A 446 -18.02 -12.57 0.35
CA TRP A 446 -16.74 -12.41 1.02
C TRP A 446 -15.81 -13.59 0.73
N HIS A 447 -14.53 -13.28 0.54
CA HIS A 447 -13.51 -14.30 0.41
C HIS A 447 -13.35 -15.08 1.73
N PRO A 448 -13.10 -16.40 1.72
CA PRO A 448 -12.98 -17.20 2.95
C PRO A 448 -11.97 -16.70 3.98
N HIS A 449 -10.92 -16.01 3.55
CA HIS A 449 -9.91 -15.45 4.44
C HIS A 449 -10.17 -13.99 4.86
N TRP A 450 -11.33 -13.42 4.57
CA TRP A 450 -11.64 -12.02 4.88
C TRP A 450 -11.53 -11.71 6.38
N LEU A 451 -12.19 -12.49 7.26
CA LEU A 451 -12.11 -12.27 8.71
C LEU A 451 -10.72 -12.54 9.26
N GLU A 452 -10.09 -13.65 8.87
CA GLU A 452 -8.77 -14.03 9.36
C GLU A 452 -7.73 -12.94 9.07
N THR A 453 -7.71 -12.41 7.85
CA THR A 453 -6.80 -11.35 7.43
C THR A 453 -7.05 -10.05 8.18
N LEU A 454 -8.32 -9.64 8.32
CA LEU A 454 -8.63 -8.37 8.99
C LEU A 454 -8.45 -8.44 10.51
N VAL A 455 -8.80 -9.57 11.16
CA VAL A 455 -8.53 -9.80 12.58
C VAL A 455 -7.03 -9.80 12.83
N GLY A 456 -6.26 -10.53 12.01
CA GLY A 456 -4.80 -10.53 12.09
C GLY A 456 -4.21 -9.13 11.99
N THR A 457 -4.70 -8.31 11.06
CA THR A 457 -4.28 -6.92 10.90
C THR A 457 -4.56 -6.08 12.16
N LEU A 458 -5.76 -6.16 12.75
CA LEU A 458 -6.10 -5.41 13.96
C LEU A 458 -5.34 -5.88 15.21
N GLN A 459 -5.00 -7.17 15.28
CA GLN A 459 -4.19 -7.71 16.37
C GLN A 459 -2.72 -7.35 16.24
N GLU A 460 -2.20 -7.31 15.02
CA GLU A 460 -0.82 -6.97 14.73
C GLU A 460 -0.52 -5.47 14.94
N TYR A 461 -1.50 -4.60 14.65
CA TYR A 461 -1.35 -3.14 14.76
C TYR A 461 -2.35 -2.53 15.75
N PRO A 462 -2.00 -2.45 17.05
CA PRO A 462 -2.92 -1.96 18.09
C PRO A 462 -3.42 -0.52 17.90
N ASP A 463 -2.71 0.31 17.15
CA ASP A 463 -3.11 1.68 16.82
C ASP A 463 -4.13 1.74 15.65
N VAL A 464 -4.36 0.63 14.96
CA VAL A 464 -5.33 0.51 13.88
C VAL A 464 -6.69 0.17 14.48
N VAL A 465 -7.65 1.08 14.34
CA VAL A 465 -9.04 0.88 14.82
C VAL A 465 -9.97 0.35 13.75
N MET A 466 -9.50 0.29 12.51
CA MET A 466 -10.25 -0.21 11.38
C MET A 466 -9.32 -0.76 10.30
N ALA A 467 -9.60 -1.98 9.84
CA ALA A 467 -8.97 -2.61 8.68
C ALA A 467 -10.03 -2.95 7.63
N TYR A 468 -9.74 -2.74 6.34
CA TYR A 468 -10.67 -3.07 5.27
C TYR A 468 -9.91 -3.53 4.00
N PRO A 469 -10.49 -4.43 3.18
CA PRO A 469 -9.83 -4.98 2.01
C PRO A 469 -10.02 -4.10 0.76
N LEU A 470 -9.34 -4.47 -0.32
CA LEU A 470 -9.73 -4.03 -1.65
C LEU A 470 -11.09 -4.63 -2.03
N THR A 471 -11.89 -3.85 -2.77
CA THR A 471 -13.24 -4.21 -3.19
C THR A 471 -13.26 -4.54 -4.67
N GLN A 472 -13.65 -5.77 -5.04
CA GLN A 472 -14.02 -6.10 -6.41
C GLN A 472 -15.52 -5.81 -6.62
N ARG A 473 -15.85 -5.04 -7.65
CA ARG A 473 -17.25 -4.89 -8.07
C ARG A 473 -17.68 -6.09 -8.87
N ILE A 474 -18.87 -6.59 -8.60
CA ILE A 474 -19.53 -7.64 -9.38
C ILE A 474 -20.90 -7.16 -9.86
N ASP A 475 -21.38 -7.69 -10.97
CA ASP A 475 -22.74 -7.44 -11.47
C ASP A 475 -23.79 -8.26 -10.66
N PRO A 476 -25.11 -8.14 -10.95
CA PRO A 476 -26.12 -8.93 -10.27
C PRO A 476 -25.93 -10.44 -10.38
N ASP A 477 -25.26 -10.93 -11.43
CA ASP A 477 -25.01 -12.35 -11.67
C ASP A 477 -23.69 -12.85 -11.09
N GLY A 478 -22.90 -11.95 -10.47
CA GLY A 478 -21.62 -12.27 -9.84
C GLY A 478 -20.38 -12.09 -10.71
N THR A 479 -20.55 -11.61 -11.95
CA THR A 479 -19.44 -11.39 -12.89
C THR A 479 -18.61 -10.15 -12.49
N PRO A 480 -17.27 -10.22 -12.45
CA PRO A 480 -16.42 -9.08 -12.11
C PRO A 480 -16.56 -7.93 -13.11
N LEU A 481 -16.73 -6.72 -12.59
CA LEU A 481 -16.78 -5.48 -13.36
C LEU A 481 -15.40 -4.79 -13.35
N ALA A 482 -14.97 -4.31 -14.53
CA ALA A 482 -13.73 -3.53 -14.66
C ALA A 482 -13.89 -2.13 -14.04
N LYS A 483 -13.77 -2.05 -12.73
CA LYS A 483 -13.82 -0.80 -11.98
C LYS A 483 -12.73 -0.79 -10.92
N PRO A 484 -11.77 0.16 -10.98
CA PRO A 484 -10.67 0.19 -10.03
C PRO A 484 -11.18 0.40 -8.61
N ALA A 485 -10.60 -0.35 -7.66
CA ALA A 485 -10.79 -0.11 -6.24
C ALA A 485 -10.18 1.25 -5.87
N ARG A 486 -10.85 1.97 -4.97
CA ARG A 486 -10.27 3.18 -4.39
C ARG A 486 -9.37 2.80 -3.23
N GLN A 487 -8.21 3.45 -3.15
CA GLN A 487 -7.25 3.24 -2.08
C GLN A 487 -7.24 4.46 -1.17
N PHE A 488 -7.38 4.21 0.13
CA PHE A 488 -7.28 5.24 1.15
C PHE A 488 -6.91 4.61 2.49
N GLU A 489 -5.87 5.09 3.13
CA GLU A 489 -5.52 4.70 4.49
C GLU A 489 -4.91 5.87 5.27
N THR A 490 -4.85 5.72 6.59
CA THR A 490 -4.12 6.63 7.49
C THR A 490 -3.05 5.87 8.28
N PHE A 491 -2.69 4.68 7.81
CA PHE A 491 -1.70 3.84 8.44
C PHE A 491 -0.33 4.52 8.49
N GLY A 492 0.39 4.38 9.61
CA GLY A 492 1.66 5.05 9.86
C GLY A 492 1.55 6.52 10.30
N ILE A 493 0.37 7.13 10.25
CA ILE A 493 0.16 8.51 10.72
C ILE A 493 -0.24 8.48 12.19
N THR A 494 0.70 8.76 13.09
CA THR A 494 0.45 8.77 14.54
C THR A 494 -0.29 10.03 15.00
N ASP A 495 -0.06 11.19 14.33
CA ASP A 495 -0.73 12.44 14.67
C ASP A 495 -2.23 12.42 14.28
N ARG A 496 -3.08 12.55 15.29
CA ARG A 496 -4.55 12.53 15.15
C ARG A 496 -5.06 13.62 14.21
N ASP A 497 -4.53 14.83 14.31
CA ASP A 497 -4.99 15.97 13.53
C ASP A 497 -4.55 15.83 12.07
N ALA A 498 -3.41 15.16 11.81
CA ALA A 498 -2.98 14.83 10.46
C ALA A 498 -3.90 13.79 9.82
N ARG A 499 -4.28 12.70 10.52
CA ARG A 499 -5.26 11.71 10.04
C ARG A 499 -6.59 12.37 9.68
N TRP A 500 -7.11 13.21 10.57
CA TRP A 500 -8.34 13.97 10.35
C TRP A 500 -8.27 14.86 9.10
N ARG A 501 -7.17 15.61 8.94
CA ARG A 501 -6.97 16.46 7.76
C ARG A 501 -6.84 15.65 6.48
N LEU A 502 -6.11 14.54 6.49
CA LEU A 502 -5.95 13.66 5.34
C LEU A 502 -7.31 13.11 4.90
N PHE A 503 -8.09 12.53 5.81
CA PHE A 503 -9.43 12.02 5.52
C PHE A 503 -10.33 13.08 4.88
N ASN A 504 -10.33 14.28 5.44
CA ASN A 504 -11.21 15.37 4.98
C ASN A 504 -10.80 15.93 3.62
N ARG A 505 -9.52 15.88 3.25
CA ARG A 505 -8.99 16.41 1.99
C ARG A 505 -8.94 15.38 0.87
N SER A 506 -8.90 14.10 1.18
CA SER A 506 -8.75 13.06 0.18
C SER A 506 -10.03 12.84 -0.64
N ASP A 507 -9.88 12.81 -1.96
CA ASP A 507 -10.92 12.38 -2.91
C ASP A 507 -10.99 10.83 -3.02
N ALA A 508 -9.97 10.13 -2.54
CA ALA A 508 -9.88 8.68 -2.56
C ALA A 508 -10.82 8.00 -1.53
N VAL A 509 -11.29 8.73 -0.51
CA VAL A 509 -12.22 8.19 0.50
C VAL A 509 -13.48 7.64 -0.15
N ALA A 510 -13.63 6.32 -0.09
CA ALA A 510 -14.79 5.57 -0.56
C ALA A 510 -15.62 5.09 0.65
N ALA A 511 -16.27 6.02 1.36
CA ALA A 511 -16.94 5.71 2.63
C ALA A 511 -17.89 4.52 2.55
N GLY A 512 -18.67 4.39 1.47
CA GLY A 512 -19.57 3.27 1.25
C GLY A 512 -18.87 1.92 0.97
N ASP A 513 -17.56 1.88 0.74
CA ASP A 513 -16.77 0.65 0.67
C ASP A 513 -16.09 0.41 2.01
N MET A 514 -15.44 1.41 2.55
CA MET A 514 -14.67 1.31 3.78
C MET A 514 -15.51 0.86 4.97
N VAL A 515 -16.76 1.32 5.08
CA VAL A 515 -17.65 1.04 6.20
C VAL A 515 -17.94 -0.46 6.41
N TYR A 516 -17.68 -1.29 5.40
CA TYR A 516 -17.77 -2.75 5.48
C TYR A 516 -16.46 -3.45 5.90
N GLY A 517 -15.48 -2.67 6.36
CA GLY A 517 -14.28 -3.19 7.01
C GLY A 517 -14.54 -3.67 8.44
N LEU A 518 -13.54 -4.34 9.01
CA LEU A 518 -13.54 -4.77 10.40
C LEU A 518 -13.02 -3.64 11.29
N MET A 519 -13.74 -3.36 12.38
CA MET A 519 -13.48 -2.22 13.27
C MET A 519 -13.40 -2.66 14.73
N GLU A 520 -12.64 -1.94 15.54
CA GLU A 520 -12.74 -2.03 17.00
C GLU A 520 -14.16 -1.63 17.43
N ALA A 521 -14.91 -2.54 18.07
CA ALA A 521 -16.29 -2.30 18.49
C ALA A 521 -16.41 -1.11 19.47
N SER A 522 -15.42 -0.94 20.35
CA SER A 522 -15.33 0.20 21.27
C SER A 522 -15.20 1.52 20.50
N ALA A 523 -14.34 1.60 19.49
CA ALA A 523 -14.15 2.80 18.68
C ALA A 523 -15.42 3.20 17.92
N VAL A 524 -16.17 2.22 17.39
CA VAL A 524 -17.45 2.45 16.72
C VAL A 524 -18.51 2.97 17.71
N ARG A 525 -18.59 2.37 18.91
CA ARG A 525 -19.50 2.80 19.98
C ARG A 525 -19.22 4.23 20.43
N ASP A 526 -17.95 4.54 20.66
CA ASP A 526 -17.50 5.85 21.12
C ASP A 526 -17.68 6.94 20.05
N ALA A 527 -17.71 6.57 18.77
CA ALA A 527 -18.06 7.45 17.66
C ALA A 527 -19.57 7.66 17.51
N GLY A 528 -20.41 6.93 18.29
CA GLY A 528 -21.87 7.03 18.26
C GLY A 528 -22.54 6.27 17.12
N VAL A 529 -21.85 5.25 16.58
CA VAL A 529 -22.34 4.38 15.49
C VAL A 529 -22.82 5.20 14.30
N PHE A 530 -24.00 4.95 13.75
CA PHE A 530 -24.61 5.80 12.73
C PHE A 530 -25.54 6.86 13.33
N ARG A 531 -25.39 8.09 12.90
CA ARG A 531 -26.24 9.21 13.33
C ARG A 531 -27.32 9.48 12.29
N ASP A 532 -28.42 10.15 12.72
CA ASP A 532 -29.57 10.49 11.85
C ASP A 532 -29.23 11.67 10.90
N VAL A 533 -28.24 11.45 10.05
CA VAL A 533 -27.75 12.41 9.04
C VAL A 533 -27.62 11.73 7.67
N LEU A 534 -27.59 12.50 6.60
CA LEU A 534 -27.25 11.98 5.28
C LEU A 534 -25.76 11.60 5.23
N CYS A 535 -25.40 10.52 4.54
CA CYS A 535 -24.03 9.95 4.47
C CYS A 535 -23.43 9.67 5.86
N PRO A 536 -24.15 8.93 6.73
CA PRO A 536 -23.71 8.67 8.11
C PRO A 536 -22.43 7.85 8.17
N ASP A 537 -22.17 7.01 7.16
CA ASP A 537 -20.93 6.26 6.93
C ASP A 537 -19.70 7.19 6.89
N ARG A 538 -19.80 8.28 6.14
CA ARG A 538 -18.70 9.24 6.04
C ARG A 538 -18.42 9.94 7.37
N LEU A 539 -19.44 10.25 8.15
CA LEU A 539 -19.28 10.88 9.46
C LEU A 539 -18.61 9.92 10.44
N LEU A 540 -19.08 8.67 10.51
CA LEU A 540 -18.49 7.64 11.35
C LEU A 540 -17.00 7.44 11.03
N LEU A 541 -16.65 7.25 9.76
CA LEU A 541 -15.28 7.05 9.35
C LEU A 541 -14.37 8.25 9.67
N ALA A 542 -14.88 9.48 9.53
CA ALA A 542 -14.14 10.67 9.96
C ALA A 542 -13.84 10.61 11.47
N GLU A 543 -14.80 10.21 12.30
CA GLU A 543 -14.61 10.11 13.75
C GLU A 543 -13.70 8.95 14.14
N LEU A 544 -13.66 7.86 13.39
CA LEU A 544 -12.70 6.76 13.60
C LEU A 544 -11.25 7.22 13.38
N THR A 545 -10.99 8.15 12.42
CA THR A 545 -9.62 8.70 12.26
C THR A 545 -9.12 9.49 13.46
N LEU A 546 -10.01 9.95 14.33
CA LEU A 546 -9.64 10.61 15.59
C LEU A 546 -9.23 9.64 16.68
N ARG A 547 -9.68 8.40 16.59
CA ARG A 547 -9.47 7.36 17.60
C ARG A 547 -8.27 6.46 17.28
N GLY A 548 -8.00 6.22 16.01
CA GLY A 548 -6.87 5.43 15.59
C GLY A 548 -6.61 5.52 14.09
N GLN A 549 -5.74 4.67 13.63
CA GLN A 549 -5.38 4.56 12.22
C GLN A 549 -6.40 3.70 11.47
N ILE A 550 -6.55 3.97 10.18
CA ILE A 550 -7.30 3.13 9.23
C ILE A 550 -6.29 2.49 8.29
N ARG A 551 -6.34 1.16 8.15
CA ARG A 551 -5.47 0.41 7.24
C ARG A 551 -6.28 -0.26 6.14
N GLN A 552 -5.81 -0.16 4.91
CA GLN A 552 -6.32 -0.94 3.80
C GLN A 552 -5.44 -2.18 3.59
N VAL A 553 -6.05 -3.36 3.62
CA VAL A 553 -5.39 -4.61 3.26
C VAL A 553 -5.35 -4.70 1.74
N PRO A 554 -4.17 -4.94 1.12
CA PRO A 554 -4.01 -4.91 -0.34
C PRO A 554 -4.51 -6.18 -1.03
N GLU A 555 -5.51 -6.86 -0.46
CA GLU A 555 -6.11 -8.08 -0.98
C GLU A 555 -7.59 -7.85 -1.32
N VAL A 556 -8.05 -8.45 -2.42
CA VAL A 556 -9.47 -8.45 -2.79
C VAL A 556 -10.19 -9.53 -2.00
N LEU A 557 -10.78 -9.12 -0.89
CA LEU A 557 -11.48 -10.05 0.02
C LEU A 557 -12.98 -9.75 0.13
N TRP A 558 -13.47 -8.75 -0.59
CA TRP A 558 -14.88 -8.41 -0.64
C TRP A 558 -15.35 -8.15 -2.07
N PHE A 559 -16.44 -8.84 -2.46
CA PHE A 559 -17.05 -8.78 -3.78
C PHE A 559 -18.39 -8.05 -3.66
N ARG A 560 -18.38 -6.76 -4.02
CA ARG A 560 -19.55 -5.89 -3.88
C ARG A 560 -20.44 -5.93 -5.10
N ARG A 561 -21.66 -6.41 -4.92
CA ARG A 561 -22.67 -6.47 -5.97
C ARG A 561 -23.19 -5.09 -6.31
N GLN A 562 -23.17 -4.74 -7.59
CA GLN A 562 -23.56 -3.43 -8.08
C GLN A 562 -24.87 -3.50 -8.83
N PHE A 563 -25.89 -2.86 -8.27
CA PHE A 563 -27.17 -2.64 -8.94
C PHE A 563 -27.15 -1.30 -9.70
N ALA A 564 -28.10 -1.08 -10.63
CA ALA A 564 -28.23 0.19 -11.34
C ALA A 564 -28.28 1.37 -10.34
N THR A 565 -27.52 2.43 -10.63
CA THR A 565 -27.23 3.55 -9.75
C THR A 565 -28.52 4.18 -9.17
N GLY A 566 -28.62 4.13 -7.83
CA GLY A 566 -29.67 4.84 -7.10
C GLY A 566 -29.41 6.35 -7.07
N SER A 567 -30.47 7.14 -7.27
CA SER A 567 -30.39 8.59 -7.10
C SER A 567 -30.21 8.98 -5.62
N VAL A 568 -29.69 10.18 -5.34
CA VAL A 568 -29.65 10.78 -3.98
C VAL A 568 -31.05 10.78 -3.33
N GLU A 569 -32.10 10.90 -4.13
CA GLU A 569 -33.49 10.84 -3.67
C GLU A 569 -33.87 9.46 -3.15
N ARG A 570 -33.41 8.38 -3.83
CA ARG A 570 -33.59 7.00 -3.34
C ARG A 570 -32.86 6.80 -2.02
N GLN A 571 -31.66 7.35 -1.87
CA GLN A 571 -30.92 7.27 -0.61
C GLN A 571 -31.67 7.98 0.52
N ARG A 572 -32.29 9.16 0.25
CA ARG A 572 -33.12 9.88 1.23
C ARG A 572 -34.34 9.09 1.67
N SER A 573 -34.98 8.36 0.78
CA SER A 573 -36.17 7.56 1.09
C SER A 573 -35.86 6.27 1.84
N THR A 574 -34.62 5.76 1.78
CA THR A 574 -34.23 4.50 2.42
C THR A 574 -33.55 4.70 3.78
N LEU A 575 -32.90 5.84 4.02
CA LEU A 575 -32.17 6.09 5.27
C LEU A 575 -33.07 6.25 6.49
N PHE A 576 -34.27 6.81 6.31
CA PHE A 576 -35.17 7.15 7.40
C PHE A 576 -36.48 6.36 7.33
N PRO A 577 -37.26 6.27 8.42
CA PRO A 577 -38.54 5.59 8.41
C PRO A 577 -39.50 6.12 7.34
N PRO A 578 -40.36 5.27 6.74
CA PRO A 578 -41.37 5.71 5.77
C PRO A 578 -42.24 6.85 6.32
N GLY A 579 -42.46 7.86 5.50
CA GLY A 579 -43.28 9.03 5.87
C GLY A 579 -42.56 10.06 6.75
N THR A 580 -41.40 9.76 7.31
CA THR A 580 -40.60 10.72 8.07
C THR A 580 -39.66 11.51 7.15
N ARG A 581 -39.69 12.84 7.28
CA ARG A 581 -38.74 13.72 6.59
C ARG A 581 -38.04 14.60 7.63
N PRO A 582 -37.01 14.07 8.34
CA PRO A 582 -36.30 14.88 9.32
C PRO A 582 -35.64 16.08 8.63
N LEU A 583 -35.46 17.17 9.35
CA LEU A 583 -34.78 18.39 8.86
C LEU A 583 -33.44 18.09 8.20
N SER A 584 -32.74 17.01 8.67
CA SER A 584 -31.50 16.48 8.08
C SER A 584 -31.65 16.07 6.62
N SER A 585 -32.83 15.64 6.18
CA SER A 585 -33.07 15.21 4.80
C SER A 585 -33.14 16.39 3.81
N PHE A 586 -33.39 17.62 4.27
CA PHE A 586 -33.51 18.84 3.45
C PHE A 586 -32.26 19.71 3.46
N THR A 587 -31.37 19.51 4.45
CA THR A 587 -30.17 20.33 4.62
C THR A 587 -28.96 19.67 3.94
N ALA A 588 -27.96 20.48 3.63
CA ALA A 588 -26.70 19.95 3.08
C ALA A 588 -26.02 19.02 4.08
N PRO A 589 -25.55 17.83 3.67
CA PRO A 589 -24.93 16.86 4.58
C PRO A 589 -23.80 17.45 5.44
N TRP A 590 -22.94 18.30 4.86
CA TRP A 590 -21.84 18.94 5.60
C TRP A 590 -22.31 19.79 6.80
N PHE A 591 -23.43 20.44 6.67
CA PHE A 591 -23.99 21.26 7.76
C PHE A 591 -24.52 20.37 8.89
N MET A 592 -25.25 19.32 8.56
CA MET A 592 -25.77 18.37 9.54
C MET A 592 -24.63 17.62 10.24
N HIS A 593 -23.58 17.24 9.51
CA HIS A 593 -22.39 16.65 10.10
C HIS A 593 -21.70 17.64 11.08
N ALA A 594 -21.51 18.89 10.68
CA ALA A 594 -20.92 19.92 11.53
C ALA A 594 -21.73 20.15 12.81
N ARG A 595 -23.06 20.20 12.69
CA ARG A 595 -23.96 20.30 13.84
C ARG A 595 -23.83 19.10 14.77
N SER A 596 -23.89 17.89 14.23
CA SER A 596 -23.77 16.66 15.00
C SER A 596 -22.41 16.55 15.72
N LEU A 597 -21.32 16.92 15.05
CA LEU A 597 -19.98 16.98 15.66
C LEU A 597 -19.91 18.05 16.77
N TRP A 598 -20.57 19.20 16.57
CA TRP A 598 -20.63 20.25 17.59
C TRP A 598 -21.42 19.82 18.83
N GLU A 599 -22.55 19.15 18.66
CA GLU A 599 -23.33 18.59 19.77
C GLU A 599 -22.51 17.57 20.56
N THR A 600 -21.68 16.76 19.89
CA THR A 600 -20.86 15.70 20.52
C THR A 600 -19.59 16.22 21.16
N TYR A 601 -18.85 17.11 20.52
CA TYR A 601 -17.51 17.52 20.95
C TYR A 601 -17.42 18.98 21.40
N GLY A 602 -18.33 19.84 20.94
CA GLY A 602 -18.35 21.26 21.29
C GLY A 602 -19.18 21.56 22.50
N ARG A 603 -20.34 20.93 22.63
CA ARG A 603 -21.32 21.21 23.68
C ARG A 603 -21.27 20.21 24.84
N GLN A 604 -21.12 18.94 24.56
CA GLN A 604 -21.26 17.88 25.56
C GLN A 604 -19.94 17.29 26.04
N SER A 605 -18.79 17.62 25.44
CA SER A 605 -17.49 16.98 25.73
C SER A 605 -17.57 15.45 25.77
N ASN A 606 -17.31 14.79 24.65
CA ASN A 606 -17.34 13.32 24.56
C ASN A 606 -16.32 12.72 25.56
N PRO A 607 -16.74 11.90 26.55
CA PRO A 607 -15.83 11.34 27.55
C PRO A 607 -14.73 10.46 26.95
N ALA A 608 -15.05 9.74 25.85
CA ALA A 608 -14.10 8.85 25.17
C ALA A 608 -13.04 9.62 24.35
N LEU A 609 -13.33 10.89 24.03
CA LEU A 609 -12.37 11.77 23.32
C LEU A 609 -12.57 13.22 23.79
N PRO A 610 -12.06 13.60 24.97
CA PRO A 610 -12.20 14.95 25.48
C PRO A 610 -11.37 15.93 24.64
N LEU A 611 -12.05 16.87 23.99
CA LEU A 611 -11.46 17.94 23.20
C LEU A 611 -11.73 19.28 23.87
N SER A 612 -10.73 20.15 23.92
CA SER A 612 -11.01 21.55 24.28
C SER A 612 -11.91 22.21 23.22
N SER A 613 -12.78 23.11 23.64
CA SER A 613 -13.72 23.78 22.73
C SER A 613 -13.05 24.43 21.52
N GLY A 614 -11.83 24.98 21.70
CA GLY A 614 -11.06 25.56 20.60
C GLY A 614 -10.55 24.52 19.59
N ILE A 615 -10.15 23.32 20.06
CA ILE A 615 -9.76 22.22 19.18
C ILE A 615 -10.98 21.68 18.45
N ALA A 616 -12.08 21.41 19.16
CA ALA A 616 -13.32 20.94 18.58
C ALA A 616 -13.83 21.90 17.47
N THR A 617 -13.84 23.21 17.75
CA THR A 617 -14.27 24.23 16.76
C THR A 617 -13.40 24.19 15.49
N ARG A 618 -12.06 24.13 15.63
CA ARG A 618 -11.15 24.07 14.45
C ARG A 618 -11.36 22.80 13.64
N MET A 619 -11.53 21.66 14.30
CA MET A 619 -11.76 20.38 13.64
C MET A 619 -13.08 20.38 12.85
N ILE A 620 -14.17 20.86 13.46
CA ILE A 620 -15.50 20.94 12.84
C ILE A 620 -15.48 21.90 11.65
N ALA A 621 -14.86 23.08 11.80
CA ALA A 621 -14.71 24.04 10.71
C ALA A 621 -13.90 23.48 9.55
N SER A 622 -12.80 22.77 9.84
CA SER A 622 -11.97 22.08 8.83
C SER A 622 -12.77 21.03 8.07
N TYR A 623 -13.54 20.20 8.77
CA TYR A 623 -14.41 19.19 8.17
C TYR A 623 -15.48 19.80 7.26
N ALA A 624 -16.27 20.73 7.81
CA ALA A 624 -17.37 21.36 7.10
C ALA A 624 -16.87 22.11 5.85
N GLY A 625 -15.76 22.85 5.99
CA GLY A 625 -15.15 23.59 4.88
C GLY A 625 -14.63 22.66 3.77
N ALA A 626 -13.91 21.60 4.12
CA ALA A 626 -13.40 20.63 3.14
C ALA A 626 -14.53 19.87 2.44
N TYR A 627 -15.57 19.48 3.18
CA TYR A 627 -16.73 18.77 2.63
C TYR A 627 -17.58 19.67 1.73
N ALA A 628 -17.87 20.91 2.16
CA ALA A 628 -18.60 21.90 1.36
C ALA A 628 -17.82 22.25 0.07
N TRP A 629 -16.52 22.48 0.16
CA TRP A 629 -15.66 22.74 -0.99
C TRP A 629 -15.73 21.60 -2.02
N ARG A 630 -15.58 20.37 -1.57
CA ARG A 630 -15.60 19.18 -2.43
C ARG A 630 -16.95 18.99 -3.12
N HIS A 631 -18.03 19.21 -2.40
CA HIS A 631 -19.38 18.99 -2.92
C HIS A 631 -19.87 20.11 -3.84
N TYR A 632 -19.56 21.36 -3.52
CA TYR A 632 -20.10 22.53 -4.25
C TYR A 632 -19.10 23.15 -5.22
N ALA A 633 -17.82 23.26 -4.86
CA ALA A 633 -16.84 23.91 -5.72
C ALA A 633 -16.45 23.01 -6.91
N LYS A 634 -16.21 21.72 -6.67
CA LYS A 634 -15.84 20.79 -7.73
C LYS A 634 -16.98 20.58 -8.75
N SER A 635 -18.23 20.50 -8.29
CA SER A 635 -19.39 20.38 -9.18
C SER A 635 -19.72 21.68 -9.92
N SER A 636 -19.42 22.82 -9.33
CA SER A 636 -19.61 24.14 -9.97
C SER A 636 -18.49 24.45 -10.96
N VAL A 637 -17.24 24.05 -10.66
CA VAL A 637 -16.09 24.17 -11.58
C VAL A 637 -16.25 23.22 -12.77
N GLN A 638 -16.66 21.98 -12.56
CA GLN A 638 -16.94 21.05 -13.69
C GLN A 638 -18.13 21.54 -14.55
N ARG A 639 -19.20 22.04 -13.94
CA ARG A 639 -20.32 22.66 -14.67
C ARG A 639 -19.94 23.98 -15.32
N GLY A 640 -19.09 24.77 -14.65
CA GLY A 640 -18.54 26.02 -15.17
C GLY A 640 -17.61 25.81 -16.37
N VAL A 641 -16.75 24.81 -16.34
CA VAL A 641 -15.88 24.45 -17.48
C VAL A 641 -16.71 23.95 -18.68
N LEU A 642 -17.76 23.18 -18.43
CA LEU A 642 -18.69 22.75 -19.49
C LEU A 642 -19.58 23.87 -20.01
N SER A 643 -19.86 24.91 -19.21
CA SER A 643 -20.67 26.08 -19.60
C SER A 643 -19.83 27.22 -20.19
N VAL A 644 -18.54 27.29 -19.91
CA VAL A 644 -17.60 28.31 -20.45
C VAL A 644 -17.35 28.10 -21.95
N LEU A 645 -17.61 26.91 -22.48
CA LEU A 645 -17.64 26.68 -23.93
C LEU A 645 -18.91 27.22 -24.64
N GLY A 646 -19.88 27.76 -23.88
CA GLY A 646 -21.14 28.24 -24.45
C GLY A 646 -21.81 29.48 -23.82
N TRP A 647 -21.24 30.13 -22.80
CA TRP A 647 -21.90 31.22 -22.10
C TRP A 647 -21.13 32.55 -22.04
N PRO A 648 -21.83 33.73 -22.06
CA PRO A 648 -21.20 35.07 -22.10
C PRO A 648 -20.50 35.46 -20.80
N ARG A 649 -19.40 36.20 -20.91
CA ARG A 649 -18.50 36.68 -19.83
C ARG A 649 -19.17 37.38 -18.63
N TRP A 650 -20.41 37.83 -18.71
CA TRP A 650 -21.11 38.53 -17.61
C TRP A 650 -21.61 37.60 -16.50
N THR A 651 -21.88 36.32 -16.79
CA THR A 651 -22.30 35.31 -15.78
C THR A 651 -21.18 34.95 -14.85
N TYR A 652 -19.92 34.87 -15.33
CA TYR A 652 -18.75 34.61 -14.51
C TYR A 652 -18.56 35.67 -13.42
N LYS A 653 -18.77 36.98 -13.75
CA LYS A 653 -18.69 38.08 -12.78
C LYS A 653 -19.78 38.00 -11.70
N ARG A 654 -20.98 37.52 -12.03
CA ARG A 654 -22.11 37.41 -11.07
C ARG A 654 -21.92 36.21 -10.10
N VAL A 655 -21.45 35.07 -10.59
CA VAL A 655 -21.14 33.90 -9.75
C VAL A 655 -19.94 34.19 -8.84
N LYS A 656 -18.90 34.85 -9.36
CA LYS A 656 -17.76 35.32 -8.55
C LYS A 656 -18.19 36.30 -7.47
N ARG A 657 -19.17 37.16 -7.75
CA ARG A 657 -19.73 38.11 -6.78
C ARG A 657 -20.60 37.42 -5.71
N GLY A 658 -21.36 36.39 -6.08
CA GLY A 658 -22.15 35.56 -5.16
C GLY A 658 -21.28 34.73 -4.20
N VAL A 659 -20.19 34.13 -4.72
CA VAL A 659 -19.20 33.39 -3.91
C VAL A 659 -18.48 34.36 -2.95
N LEU A 660 -18.11 35.56 -3.41
CA LEU A 660 -17.50 36.62 -2.59
C LEU A 660 -18.44 37.12 -1.51
N LEU A 661 -19.73 37.26 -1.79
CA LEU A 661 -20.76 37.64 -0.80
C LEU A 661 -20.99 36.53 0.24
N GLY A 662 -20.93 35.28 -0.16
CA GLY A 662 -20.96 34.12 0.75
C GLY A 662 -19.75 34.08 1.68
N VAL A 663 -18.56 34.32 1.16
CA VAL A 663 -17.31 34.44 1.94
C VAL A 663 -17.36 35.66 2.85
N TYR A 664 -17.92 36.77 2.38
CA TYR A 664 -18.11 37.98 3.21
C TYR A 664 -19.11 37.75 4.35
N GLY A 665 -20.18 37.00 4.12
CA GLY A 665 -21.13 36.59 5.16
C GLY A 665 -20.47 35.71 6.25
N VAL A 666 -19.58 34.82 5.85
CA VAL A 666 -18.76 33.99 6.77
C VAL A 666 -17.77 34.86 7.56
N LEU A 667 -17.16 35.87 6.92
CA LEU A 667 -16.24 36.80 7.57
C LEU A 667 -16.97 37.72 8.59
N VAL A 668 -18.16 38.17 8.27
CA VAL A 668 -19.01 38.96 9.20
C VAL A 668 -19.43 38.09 10.39
N ALA A 669 -19.85 36.87 10.17
CA ALA A 669 -20.17 35.92 11.24
C ALA A 669 -18.95 35.61 12.12
N ALA A 670 -17.78 35.44 11.51
CA ALA A 670 -16.50 35.19 12.18
C ALA A 670 -16.07 36.41 13.05
N ARG A 671 -16.37 37.60 12.62
CA ARG A 671 -16.10 38.83 13.38
C ARG A 671 -16.97 38.93 14.64
N HIS A 672 -18.24 38.56 14.55
CA HIS A 672 -19.12 38.45 15.73
C HIS A 672 -18.75 37.32 16.69
N LEU A 673 -18.02 36.28 16.20
CA LEU A 673 -17.58 35.14 16.99
C LEU A 673 -16.13 35.28 17.48
N GLY A 674 -15.44 36.40 17.21
CA GLY A 674 -14.07 36.65 17.65
C GLY A 674 -12.96 35.78 16.99
N ILE A 675 -13.28 35.12 15.87
CA ILE A 675 -12.36 34.18 15.15
C ILE A 675 -11.81 34.77 13.84
N THR A 676 -11.90 36.09 13.68
CA THR A 676 -11.45 36.84 12.48
C THR A 676 -10.00 36.52 12.04
N PRO A 677 -8.99 36.44 12.95
CA PRO A 677 -7.61 36.22 12.53
C PRO A 677 -7.37 34.83 11.85
N LEU A 678 -8.22 33.86 12.18
CA LEU A 678 -8.14 32.51 11.61
C LEU A 678 -8.69 32.46 10.19
N VAL A 679 -9.80 33.20 9.96
CA VAL A 679 -10.45 33.28 8.65
C VAL A 679 -9.60 34.10 7.67
N GLU A 680 -8.92 35.14 8.15
CA GLU A 680 -7.99 35.96 7.37
C GLU A 680 -6.80 35.14 6.87
N LYS A 681 -6.17 34.32 7.73
CA LYS A 681 -5.09 33.42 7.35
C LYS A 681 -5.50 32.35 6.31
N VAL A 682 -6.75 31.88 6.38
CA VAL A 682 -7.29 30.95 5.41
C VAL A 682 -7.53 31.62 4.06
N CYS A 683 -8.04 32.85 4.06
CA CYS A 683 -8.23 33.64 2.85
C CYS A 683 -6.90 34.02 2.18
N GLU A 684 -5.87 34.36 2.94
CA GLU A 684 -4.51 34.60 2.44
C GLU A 684 -3.94 33.36 1.69
N ARG A 685 -4.07 32.18 2.29
CA ARG A 685 -3.62 30.93 1.66
C ARG A 685 -4.41 30.55 0.41
N LEU A 686 -5.70 30.88 0.34
CA LEU A 686 -6.56 30.52 -0.79
C LEU A 686 -6.47 31.51 -1.95
N THR A 687 -6.14 32.78 -1.70
CA THR A 687 -6.14 33.85 -2.71
C THR A 687 -4.75 34.33 -3.13
N GLY A 688 -3.70 33.92 -2.40
CA GLY A 688 -2.32 34.37 -2.63
C GLY A 688 -2.11 35.89 -2.43
N ARG A 689 -3.03 36.59 -1.76
CA ARG A 689 -2.97 38.04 -1.49
C ARG A 689 -2.94 38.33 0.00
N PRO A 690 -2.06 39.21 0.50
CA PRO A 690 -1.80 39.39 1.92
C PRO A 690 -2.81 40.22 2.70
N ARG A 691 -3.92 40.73 2.17
CA ARG A 691 -5.06 41.30 2.92
C ARG A 691 -6.33 41.30 2.08
N PRO A 692 -7.47 40.86 2.61
CA PRO A 692 -8.75 41.11 2.00
C PRO A 692 -9.40 42.35 2.61
N TRP A 693 -9.55 43.36 1.77
CA TRP A 693 -10.64 44.35 1.75
C TRP A 693 -10.86 45.24 2.96
N HIS A 694 -10.37 46.47 2.90
CA HIS A 694 -11.10 47.63 3.44
C HIS A 694 -12.09 48.13 2.37
N PRO A 695 -13.34 48.48 2.75
CA PRO A 695 -14.34 48.92 1.79
C PRO A 695 -14.14 50.35 1.23
N HIS A 696 -13.01 50.96 1.48
CA HIS A 696 -12.67 52.35 1.05
C HIS A 696 -11.23 52.43 0.49
N ALA A 697 -10.82 51.51 -0.39
CA ALA A 697 -9.66 51.71 -1.25
C ALA A 697 -9.94 51.16 -2.66
#